data_bd1a5d16594890a6e237b32c1117726e
#
_entry.id   bd1a5d16594890a6e237b32c1117726e
#
_cell.length_a   1.000
_cell.length_b   1.000
_cell.length_c   1.000
_cell.angle_alpha   90.00
_cell.angle_beta   90.00
_cell.angle_gamma   90.00
#
_symmetry.space_group_name_H-M   'P 1'
#
loop_
_entity.id
_entity.type
_entity.pdbx_description
1 polymer ?
#
loop_
_entity_poly.entity_id
_entity_poly.type
_entity_poly.pdbx_seq_one_letter_code
_entity_poly.pdbx_strand_id
1 'polypeptide(L)'
;MPHFRVTYAVSSPDEAGARAIVDALCLEQTVELPLALVPPGTWINEHVVAKCESLRRRAIQPKHPEAGDVRWEAVVRYSDDTAGGELPQLLNVIFGNTSIKENVMVLDVALSPTLTNKFLGPRFGTAGLREILGVPKGPMLMTALKPMGSSVSKLAEMAYLFAKGGIDVIKDDHGLANQRYAPYEERVRACCAAVRRANAETGRKCVYAPCLNAPAHLVVSRAKFAKAAGAGAVLMIPGITGLDSARALAEDPEFNLPIICHPAILGAMLGGGSKEECRGFSHKALLGILPRLAGCDATIFPSFGGRFGFSVDECKEILAGCRAPMGSMPSILPCPGGGMTLERVDAMRREYGDDVCFLIGGSLIGHSPDLVANAKHFMKIAGRPDHAGGPLETNGGGAAATAASAIVGGEDRSRDDELERLRKQVATMEKNLEQVTNMYLSSEAAAKAARESAAAAGSGSGGAAHHDESVPSRPKPGETLPPGVAAPHTPVEGNYSKVFHRSADGSWNWERIPQEMYKQDGGSFRGCSRYELLGKRGESTVFHVRYFEVEPGGWTTLEHHRHEHAVIGARGAGEIQLGPHVYPVGVGDCAYTAPGDTHQLRNNGEEPFGFICVVAADRDRPVEVDPGAFLKSCAVKHALQHGMKEALEEQVKHRAALGVTAAGAVAEGSACEWKPGMGKAKKAAAAAAAVEGGSACEWTPGKKKH
;
A
#
# COMPACT_ATOMS: atom_id res chain seq x y z
N MET A 1 36.21 10.02 -3.36
CA MET A 1 34.92 9.65 -2.81
C MET A 1 34.57 8.23 -3.24
N PRO A 2 33.87 7.45 -2.45
CA PRO A 2 33.41 6.13 -2.87
C PRO A 2 32.36 6.24 -3.98
N HIS A 3 32.32 5.23 -4.86
CA HIS A 3 31.45 5.22 -6.04
C HIS A 3 30.86 3.84 -6.25
N PHE A 4 29.60 3.80 -6.67
CA PHE A 4 28.97 2.60 -7.18
C PHE A 4 28.90 2.63 -8.72
N ARG A 5 28.68 1.46 -9.32
CA ARG A 5 28.64 1.29 -10.77
C ARG A 5 27.32 0.68 -11.19
N VAL A 6 26.80 1.18 -12.30
CA VAL A 6 25.64 0.58 -12.98
C VAL A 6 26.06 0.23 -14.38
N THR A 7 25.80 -1.00 -14.78
CA THR A 7 26.00 -1.46 -16.14
C THR A 7 24.68 -1.35 -16.91
N TYR A 8 24.71 -0.60 -18.00
CA TYR A 8 23.56 -0.43 -18.88
C TYR A 8 23.77 -1.12 -20.22
N ALA A 9 22.71 -1.66 -20.81
CA ALA A 9 22.64 -1.86 -22.24
C ALA A 9 22.04 -0.62 -22.89
N VAL A 10 22.61 -0.22 -24.02
CA VAL A 10 22.12 0.91 -24.80
C VAL A 10 21.95 0.46 -26.24
N SER A 11 20.81 0.77 -26.86
CA SER A 11 20.53 0.47 -28.26
C SER A 11 20.88 1.70 -29.13
N SER A 12 21.82 1.53 -30.04
CA SER A 12 22.22 2.56 -31.00
C SER A 12 22.91 1.89 -32.23
N PRO A 13 22.71 2.41 -33.44
CA PRO A 13 23.33 1.87 -34.66
C PRO A 13 24.84 1.99 -34.67
N ASP A 14 25.40 3.00 -34.00
CA ASP A 14 26.84 3.28 -33.96
C ASP A 14 27.32 3.73 -32.57
N GLU A 15 28.63 3.78 -32.40
CA GLU A 15 29.27 4.15 -31.14
C GLU A 15 29.05 5.62 -30.77
N ALA A 16 28.98 6.52 -31.73
CA ALA A 16 28.78 7.94 -31.48
C ALA A 16 27.38 8.19 -30.90
N GLY A 17 26.35 7.56 -31.46
CA GLY A 17 24.99 7.58 -30.92
C GLY A 17 24.90 6.94 -29.54
N ALA A 18 25.55 5.80 -29.31
CA ALA A 18 25.61 5.15 -28.01
C ALA A 18 26.28 6.05 -26.96
N ARG A 19 27.37 6.71 -27.32
CA ARG A 19 28.09 7.67 -26.47
C ARG A 19 27.15 8.84 -26.07
N ALA A 20 26.49 9.43 -27.06
CA ALA A 20 25.55 10.53 -26.81
C ALA A 20 24.41 10.15 -25.87
N ILE A 21 23.87 8.91 -26.02
CA ILE A 21 22.84 8.40 -25.12
C ILE A 21 23.38 8.26 -23.68
N VAL A 22 24.60 7.70 -23.52
CA VAL A 22 25.20 7.48 -22.20
C VAL A 22 25.61 8.82 -21.55
N ASP A 23 26.13 9.78 -22.28
CA ASP A 23 26.48 11.10 -21.77
C ASP A 23 25.20 11.84 -21.29
N ALA A 24 24.11 11.78 -22.06
CA ALA A 24 22.82 12.30 -21.65
C ALA A 24 22.25 11.58 -20.41
N LEU A 25 22.43 10.25 -20.30
CA LEU A 25 22.05 9.47 -19.13
C LEU A 25 22.83 9.90 -17.89
N CYS A 26 24.14 10.14 -18.01
CA CYS A 26 24.97 10.58 -16.89
C CYS A 26 24.49 11.90 -16.29
N LEU A 27 24.02 12.83 -17.13
CA LEU A 27 23.47 14.11 -16.69
C LEU A 27 22.05 13.95 -16.12
N GLU A 28 21.17 13.23 -16.82
CA GLU A 28 19.77 13.04 -16.44
C GLU A 28 19.62 12.41 -15.06
N GLN A 29 20.45 11.40 -14.77
CA GLN A 29 20.36 10.62 -13.52
C GLN A 29 21.10 11.29 -12.35
N THR A 30 21.69 12.49 -12.53
CA THR A 30 22.46 13.17 -11.49
C THR A 30 22.07 14.64 -11.31
N VAL A 31 22.29 15.50 -12.30
CA VAL A 31 22.13 16.95 -12.17
C VAL A 31 20.91 17.49 -12.92
N GLU A 32 20.36 16.72 -13.84
CA GLU A 32 19.19 17.08 -14.69
C GLU A 32 19.37 18.42 -15.43
N LEU A 33 20.62 18.80 -15.72
CA LEU A 33 20.99 20.04 -16.39
C LEU A 33 21.94 19.77 -17.56
N PRO A 34 21.87 20.53 -18.65
CA PRO A 34 22.88 20.52 -19.69
C PRO A 34 24.30 20.77 -19.11
N LEU A 35 25.31 20.02 -19.56
CA LEU A 35 26.67 20.12 -19.05
C LEU A 35 27.24 21.55 -19.11
N ALA A 36 26.84 22.33 -20.11
CA ALA A 36 27.22 23.74 -20.24
C ALA A 36 26.80 24.63 -19.06
N LEU A 37 25.76 24.20 -18.29
CA LEU A 37 25.29 24.89 -17.08
C LEU A 37 25.95 24.36 -15.80
N VAL A 38 26.81 23.36 -15.90
CA VAL A 38 27.59 22.82 -14.79
C VAL A 38 29.08 23.21 -15.02
N PRO A 39 29.57 24.32 -14.42
CA PRO A 39 30.90 24.81 -14.71
C PRO A 39 31.98 23.76 -14.43
N PRO A 40 32.98 23.61 -15.34
CA PRO A 40 34.14 22.74 -15.11
C PRO A 40 34.89 23.13 -13.83
N GLY A 41 35.48 22.14 -13.14
CA GLY A 41 36.24 22.36 -11.91
C GLY A 41 35.37 22.67 -10.66
N THR A 42 34.05 22.69 -10.79
CA THR A 42 33.17 22.76 -9.62
C THR A 42 33.02 21.39 -8.97
N TRP A 43 32.76 21.42 -7.66
CA TRP A 43 32.49 20.19 -6.91
C TRP A 43 31.36 19.35 -7.54
N ILE A 44 30.30 19.99 -8.07
CA ILE A 44 29.19 19.31 -8.75
C ILE A 44 29.72 18.58 -10.00
N ASN A 45 30.52 19.25 -10.84
CA ASN A 45 31.05 18.64 -12.06
C ASN A 45 31.99 17.45 -11.76
N GLU A 46 32.82 17.59 -10.73
CA GLU A 46 33.82 16.58 -10.39
C GLU A 46 33.24 15.38 -9.63
N HIS A 47 32.26 15.61 -8.75
CA HIS A 47 31.84 14.63 -7.76
C HIS A 47 30.38 14.18 -7.90
N VAL A 48 29.49 14.98 -8.48
CA VAL A 48 28.05 14.63 -8.60
C VAL A 48 27.73 14.06 -9.98
N VAL A 49 28.22 14.71 -11.05
CA VAL A 49 27.98 14.26 -12.43
C VAL A 49 28.51 12.85 -12.63
N ALA A 50 27.65 11.92 -13.02
CA ALA A 50 28.02 10.55 -13.33
C ALA A 50 28.99 10.50 -14.53
N LYS A 51 29.84 9.48 -14.58
CA LYS A 51 30.85 9.34 -15.63
C LYS A 51 30.81 7.95 -16.24
N CYS A 52 30.80 7.90 -17.57
CA CYS A 52 30.98 6.66 -18.31
C CYS A 52 32.43 6.19 -18.19
N GLU A 53 32.66 5.04 -17.56
CA GLU A 53 33.99 4.43 -17.42
C GLU A 53 34.37 3.57 -18.64
N SER A 54 33.38 2.91 -19.25
CA SER A 54 33.58 2.11 -20.45
C SER A 54 32.34 2.06 -21.33
N LEU A 55 32.53 2.02 -22.62
CA LEU A 55 31.51 1.77 -23.63
C LEU A 55 32.05 0.76 -24.63
N ARG A 56 31.36 -0.37 -24.78
CA ARG A 56 31.79 -1.42 -25.70
C ARG A 56 30.60 -2.04 -26.42
N ARG A 57 30.84 -2.52 -27.63
CA ARG A 57 29.82 -3.27 -28.37
C ARG A 57 29.54 -4.58 -27.65
N ARG A 58 28.24 -4.83 -27.34
CA ARG A 58 27.82 -6.07 -26.71
C ARG A 58 27.59 -7.14 -27.77
N ALA A 59 28.23 -8.29 -27.62
CA ALA A 59 27.92 -9.46 -28.41
C ALA A 59 26.56 -9.99 -27.93
N ILE A 60 25.50 -9.82 -28.72
CA ILE A 60 24.20 -10.44 -28.50
C ILE A 60 24.14 -11.63 -29.45
N GLN A 61 23.69 -12.78 -28.94
CA GLN A 61 23.16 -13.80 -29.82
C GLN A 61 21.70 -13.37 -30.14
N PRO A 62 21.44 -12.82 -31.33
CA PRO A 62 20.07 -12.40 -31.64
C PRO A 62 19.21 -13.64 -31.75
N LYS A 63 18.11 -13.69 -31.04
CA LYS A 63 17.04 -14.68 -31.30
C LYS A 63 16.55 -14.59 -32.76
N HIS A 64 16.90 -13.50 -33.46
CA HIS A 64 16.60 -13.22 -34.84
C HIS A 64 17.73 -12.40 -35.49
N PRO A 65 18.56 -12.99 -36.35
CA PRO A 65 19.74 -12.33 -36.97
C PRO A 65 19.40 -11.18 -37.91
N GLU A 66 18.14 -11.01 -38.31
CA GLU A 66 17.76 -10.11 -39.42
C GLU A 66 17.48 -8.66 -38.99
N ALA A 67 17.39 -8.37 -37.69
CA ALA A 67 17.25 -7.01 -37.19
C ALA A 67 18.64 -6.50 -36.82
N GLY A 68 19.11 -5.45 -37.50
CA GLY A 68 20.40 -4.78 -37.24
C GLY A 68 20.49 -4.08 -35.86
N ASP A 69 20.05 -4.74 -34.81
CA ASP A 69 20.07 -4.21 -33.46
C ASP A 69 21.45 -4.30 -32.86
N VAL A 70 22.15 -3.15 -32.85
CA VAL A 70 23.46 -3.02 -32.25
C VAL A 70 23.29 -2.52 -30.81
N ARG A 71 23.60 -3.39 -29.87
CA ARG A 71 23.59 -3.02 -28.45
C ARG A 71 25.00 -2.75 -27.94
N TRP A 72 25.08 -1.72 -27.13
CA TRP A 72 26.30 -1.29 -26.45
C TRP A 72 26.15 -1.55 -24.96
N GLU A 73 27.24 -1.91 -24.32
CA GLU A 73 27.33 -2.04 -22.87
C GLU A 73 28.12 -0.87 -22.32
N ALA A 74 27.49 -0.09 -21.44
CA ALA A 74 28.12 1.06 -20.79
C ALA A 74 28.23 0.80 -19.30
N VAL A 75 29.43 1.02 -18.73
CA VAL A 75 29.58 1.04 -17.26
C VAL A 75 29.66 2.50 -16.85
N VAL A 76 28.68 2.91 -16.04
CA VAL A 76 28.55 4.27 -15.52
C VAL A 76 28.84 4.28 -14.03
N ARG A 77 29.70 5.18 -13.60
CA ARG A 77 30.07 5.41 -12.22
C ARG A 77 29.30 6.57 -11.63
N TYR A 78 28.71 6.35 -10.46
CA TYR A 78 27.99 7.34 -9.66
C TYR A 78 28.68 7.55 -8.32
N SER A 79 28.61 8.75 -7.76
CA SER A 79 29.00 8.99 -6.37
C SER A 79 28.01 8.30 -5.42
N ASP A 80 28.51 7.68 -4.36
CA ASP A 80 27.66 7.10 -3.32
C ASP A 80 26.72 8.14 -2.68
N ASP A 81 27.15 9.40 -2.63
CA ASP A 81 26.39 10.50 -2.06
C ASP A 81 25.10 10.82 -2.84
N THR A 82 25.05 10.47 -4.14
CA THR A 82 23.83 10.66 -4.94
C THR A 82 22.70 9.72 -4.51
N ALA A 83 23.03 8.54 -4.00
CA ALA A 83 22.07 7.56 -3.49
C ALA A 83 21.79 7.71 -1.97
N GLY A 84 22.69 8.30 -1.21
CA GLY A 84 22.55 8.59 0.22
C GLY A 84 22.41 7.38 1.15
N GLY A 85 22.22 6.17 0.61
CA GLY A 85 21.95 4.93 1.37
C GLY A 85 20.46 4.64 1.58
N GLU A 86 19.61 5.30 0.83
CA GLU A 86 18.17 5.06 0.77
C GLU A 86 17.81 4.27 -0.48
N LEU A 87 17.06 3.18 -0.35
CA LEU A 87 16.71 2.32 -1.49
C LEU A 87 15.86 3.06 -2.54
N PRO A 88 14.85 3.87 -2.18
CA PRO A 88 14.11 4.65 -3.17
C PRO A 88 14.99 5.61 -3.96
N GLN A 89 15.92 6.32 -3.30
CA GLN A 89 16.82 7.25 -3.98
C GLN A 89 17.85 6.50 -4.83
N LEU A 90 18.37 5.37 -4.38
CA LEU A 90 19.24 4.52 -5.19
C LEU A 90 18.54 4.09 -6.49
N LEU A 91 17.27 3.65 -6.41
CA LEU A 91 16.50 3.27 -7.59
C LEU A 91 16.28 4.46 -8.53
N ASN A 92 15.97 5.63 -7.97
CA ASN A 92 15.81 6.86 -8.75
C ASN A 92 17.10 7.24 -9.51
N VAL A 93 18.25 7.17 -8.85
CA VAL A 93 19.56 7.42 -9.49
C VAL A 93 19.90 6.35 -10.54
N ILE A 94 19.60 5.08 -10.28
CA ILE A 94 19.89 4.01 -11.24
C ILE A 94 19.02 4.12 -12.50
N PHE A 95 17.71 4.38 -12.34
CA PHE A 95 16.75 4.26 -13.44
C PHE A 95 15.50 5.11 -13.24
N GLY A 96 15.61 6.35 -12.72
CA GLY A 96 14.50 7.29 -12.54
C GLY A 96 13.89 7.72 -13.87
N ASN A 97 14.13 8.97 -14.29
CA ASN A 97 13.61 9.52 -15.55
C ASN A 97 14.04 8.70 -16.79
N THR A 98 15.24 8.10 -16.75
CA THR A 98 15.72 7.23 -17.84
C THR A 98 14.82 6.02 -18.08
N SER A 99 14.02 5.59 -17.10
CA SER A 99 13.06 4.50 -17.27
C SER A 99 11.99 4.74 -18.33
N ILE A 100 11.77 6.01 -18.70
CA ILE A 100 10.82 6.42 -19.74
C ILE A 100 11.41 6.21 -21.15
N LYS A 101 12.75 6.06 -21.26
CA LYS A 101 13.45 5.88 -22.54
C LYS A 101 13.38 4.43 -23.01
N GLU A 102 13.21 4.22 -24.31
CA GLU A 102 13.05 2.90 -24.92
C GLU A 102 14.38 2.22 -25.30
N ASN A 103 15.51 2.94 -25.19
CA ASN A 103 16.82 2.51 -25.67
C ASN A 103 17.85 2.29 -24.57
N VAL A 104 17.43 2.19 -23.30
CA VAL A 104 18.30 1.96 -22.13
C VAL A 104 17.72 0.88 -21.24
N MET A 105 18.56 -0.08 -20.84
CA MET A 105 18.21 -1.14 -19.90
C MET A 105 19.30 -1.29 -18.84
N VAL A 106 18.91 -1.43 -17.58
CA VAL A 106 19.84 -1.73 -16.47
C VAL A 106 20.20 -3.21 -16.49
N LEU A 107 21.48 -3.53 -16.68
CA LEU A 107 21.99 -4.90 -16.70
C LEU A 107 22.45 -5.38 -15.33
N ASP A 108 23.19 -4.53 -14.62
CA ASP A 108 23.83 -4.88 -13.35
C ASP A 108 24.02 -3.65 -12.46
N VAL A 109 24.08 -3.89 -11.16
CA VAL A 109 24.33 -2.87 -10.13
C VAL A 109 25.41 -3.40 -9.20
N ALA A 110 26.55 -2.71 -9.14
CA ALA A 110 27.67 -3.03 -8.27
C ALA A 110 27.88 -1.89 -7.26
N LEU A 111 27.42 -2.09 -6.05
CA LEU A 111 27.57 -1.10 -4.98
C LEU A 111 29.00 -1.04 -4.48
N SER A 112 29.43 0.15 -4.04
CA SER A 112 30.67 0.30 -3.28
C SER A 112 30.56 -0.39 -1.92
N PRO A 113 31.66 -0.74 -1.27
CA PRO A 113 31.62 -1.25 0.11
C PRO A 113 30.92 -0.29 1.09
N THR A 114 31.15 1.02 0.92
CA THR A 114 30.56 2.07 1.75
C THR A 114 29.03 2.10 1.61
N LEU A 115 28.54 2.01 0.37
CA LEU A 115 27.10 2.03 0.11
C LEU A 115 26.44 0.69 0.48
N THR A 116 27.11 -0.45 0.21
CA THR A 116 26.63 -1.78 0.60
C THR A 116 26.39 -1.88 2.10
N ASN A 117 27.29 -1.33 2.91
CA ASN A 117 27.17 -1.37 4.37
C ASN A 117 25.99 -0.54 4.93
N LYS A 118 25.32 0.28 4.11
CA LYS A 118 24.11 1.00 4.48
C LYS A 118 22.83 0.19 4.29
N PHE A 119 22.92 -0.98 3.67
CA PHE A 119 21.81 -1.90 3.48
C PHE A 119 22.05 -3.16 4.32
N LEU A 120 21.13 -3.46 5.24
CA LEU A 120 21.22 -4.68 6.03
C LEU A 120 21.13 -5.93 5.12
N GLY A 121 20.33 -5.84 4.06
CA GLY A 121 20.03 -6.96 3.18
C GLY A 121 19.18 -8.04 3.85
N PRO A 122 19.21 -9.27 3.32
CA PRO A 122 18.47 -10.41 3.86
C PRO A 122 18.91 -10.72 5.29
N ARG A 123 17.95 -10.86 6.18
CA ARG A 123 18.24 -11.20 7.59
C ARG A 123 18.68 -12.66 7.76
N PHE A 124 18.11 -13.56 7.00
CA PHE A 124 18.35 -15.01 7.09
C PHE A 124 19.11 -15.53 5.86
N GLY A 125 18.76 -15.07 4.68
CA GLY A 125 19.30 -15.56 3.43
C GLY A 125 19.08 -17.06 3.22
N THR A 126 19.79 -17.64 2.27
CA THR A 126 19.69 -19.09 1.97
C THR A 126 20.08 -19.96 3.16
N ALA A 127 21.15 -19.60 3.89
CA ALA A 127 21.64 -20.39 5.02
C ALA A 127 20.66 -20.40 6.20
N GLY A 128 20.15 -19.22 6.59
CA GLY A 128 19.17 -19.10 7.66
C GLY A 128 17.83 -19.78 7.32
N LEU A 129 17.39 -19.73 6.06
CA LEU A 129 16.21 -20.50 5.63
C LEU A 129 16.42 -21.99 5.78
N ARG A 130 17.60 -22.54 5.42
CA ARG A 130 17.92 -23.94 5.63
C ARG A 130 17.84 -24.36 7.09
N GLU A 131 18.31 -23.52 7.99
CA GLU A 131 18.27 -23.74 9.44
C GLU A 131 16.83 -23.72 9.97
N ILE A 132 16.04 -22.69 9.62
CA ILE A 132 14.63 -22.56 10.01
C ILE A 132 13.82 -23.75 9.57
N LEU A 133 13.98 -24.18 8.31
CA LEU A 133 13.24 -25.29 7.72
C LEU A 133 13.79 -26.67 8.09
N GLY A 134 14.97 -26.74 8.69
CA GLY A 134 15.63 -28.03 9.02
C GLY A 134 16.03 -28.81 7.76
N VAL A 135 16.41 -28.13 6.68
CA VAL A 135 16.78 -28.71 5.38
C VAL A 135 18.26 -28.44 5.07
N PRO A 136 19.20 -29.19 5.67
CA PRO A 136 20.62 -28.86 5.52
C PRO A 136 21.16 -29.15 4.11
N LYS A 137 20.55 -30.04 3.36
CA LYS A 137 20.98 -30.45 2.01
C LYS A 137 19.78 -30.69 1.09
N GLY A 138 20.02 -30.55 -0.23
CA GLY A 138 19.00 -30.72 -1.26
C GLY A 138 18.09 -29.49 -1.42
N PRO A 139 17.22 -29.50 -2.44
CA PRO A 139 16.31 -28.40 -2.69
C PRO A 139 15.23 -28.31 -1.60
N MET A 140 14.82 -27.09 -1.26
CA MET A 140 13.63 -26.83 -0.45
C MET A 140 12.37 -26.90 -1.32
N LEU A 141 11.22 -27.16 -0.71
CA LEU A 141 9.95 -27.38 -1.42
C LEU A 141 8.90 -26.38 -0.95
N MET A 142 8.27 -25.71 -1.90
CA MET A 142 7.24 -24.72 -1.64
C MET A 142 5.97 -25.05 -2.41
N THR A 143 4.81 -24.77 -1.80
CA THR A 143 3.52 -24.78 -2.50
C THR A 143 2.69 -23.55 -2.13
N ALA A 144 1.60 -23.32 -2.87
CA ALA A 144 0.69 -22.21 -2.65
C ALA A 144 -0.72 -22.72 -2.37
N LEU A 145 -1.41 -22.10 -1.42
CA LEU A 145 -2.82 -22.36 -1.12
C LEU A 145 -3.71 -21.81 -2.25
N LYS A 146 -4.44 -22.70 -2.92
CA LYS A 146 -5.31 -22.43 -4.07
C LYS A 146 -6.57 -23.31 -4.03
N PRO A 147 -7.67 -22.94 -4.70
CA PRO A 147 -7.87 -21.71 -5.46
C PRO A 147 -8.25 -20.51 -4.59
N MET A 148 -8.11 -19.31 -5.14
CA MET A 148 -8.75 -18.11 -4.61
C MET A 148 -10.28 -18.33 -4.59
N GLY A 149 -10.98 -17.84 -3.54
CA GLY A 149 -12.40 -18.17 -3.31
C GLY A 149 -12.62 -19.26 -2.27
N SER A 150 -11.58 -20.02 -1.90
CA SER A 150 -11.68 -21.03 -0.84
C SER A 150 -11.94 -20.37 0.53
N SER A 151 -12.73 -21.05 1.36
CA SER A 151 -12.97 -20.64 2.75
C SER A 151 -11.71 -20.77 3.61
N VAL A 152 -11.69 -20.08 4.74
CA VAL A 152 -10.62 -20.18 5.74
C VAL A 152 -10.38 -21.62 6.18
N SER A 153 -11.45 -22.36 6.46
CA SER A 153 -11.35 -23.77 6.88
C SER A 153 -10.70 -24.66 5.79
N LYS A 154 -11.06 -24.43 4.52
CA LYS A 154 -10.49 -25.21 3.40
C LYS A 154 -9.01 -24.90 3.19
N LEU A 155 -8.61 -23.62 3.28
CA LEU A 155 -7.21 -23.22 3.18
C LEU A 155 -6.37 -23.79 4.33
N ALA A 156 -6.90 -23.78 5.56
CA ALA A 156 -6.25 -24.38 6.72
C ALA A 156 -6.11 -25.91 6.62
N GLU A 157 -7.15 -26.59 6.12
CA GLU A 157 -7.09 -28.04 5.83
C GLU A 157 -5.97 -28.35 4.82
N MET A 158 -5.91 -27.61 3.71
CA MET A 158 -4.85 -27.79 2.72
C MET A 158 -3.46 -27.53 3.30
N ALA A 159 -3.30 -26.48 4.10
CA ALA A 159 -2.06 -26.17 4.78
C ALA A 159 -1.61 -27.32 5.69
N TYR A 160 -2.53 -27.89 6.47
CA TYR A 160 -2.25 -29.08 7.29
C TYR A 160 -1.79 -30.27 6.46
N LEU A 161 -2.51 -30.60 5.37
CA LEU A 161 -2.21 -31.77 4.53
C LEU A 161 -0.86 -31.64 3.81
N PHE A 162 -0.53 -30.46 3.29
CA PHE A 162 0.77 -30.22 2.67
C PHE A 162 1.91 -30.28 3.67
N ALA A 163 1.76 -29.68 4.86
CA ALA A 163 2.76 -29.76 5.92
C ALA A 163 2.98 -31.21 6.38
N LYS A 164 1.88 -31.96 6.57
CA LYS A 164 1.93 -33.41 6.91
C LYS A 164 2.63 -34.24 5.85
N GLY A 165 2.48 -33.88 4.58
CA GLY A 165 3.13 -34.51 3.44
C GLY A 165 4.60 -34.15 3.26
N GLY A 166 5.13 -33.14 3.97
CA GLY A 166 6.55 -32.80 3.97
C GLY A 166 6.95 -31.58 3.13
N ILE A 167 6.02 -30.72 2.74
CA ILE A 167 6.34 -29.41 2.15
C ILE A 167 7.01 -28.55 3.21
N ASP A 168 8.09 -27.84 2.83
CA ASP A 168 8.86 -27.02 3.74
C ASP A 168 8.23 -25.60 3.91
N VAL A 169 7.73 -25.01 2.83
CA VAL A 169 7.10 -23.68 2.84
C VAL A 169 5.71 -23.74 2.21
N ILE A 170 4.70 -23.36 2.95
CA ILE A 170 3.33 -23.20 2.44
C ILE A 170 3.01 -21.71 2.43
N LYS A 171 2.85 -21.13 1.25
CA LYS A 171 2.51 -19.72 1.12
C LYS A 171 1.06 -19.52 0.71
N ASP A 172 0.50 -18.36 1.04
CA ASP A 172 -0.70 -17.89 0.37
C ASP A 172 -0.48 -17.81 -1.14
N ASP A 173 -1.52 -18.02 -1.94
CA ASP A 173 -1.48 -17.51 -3.30
C ASP A 173 -1.33 -15.99 -3.29
N HIS A 174 -0.61 -15.44 -4.28
CA HIS A 174 -0.38 -13.98 -4.36
C HIS A 174 -1.67 -13.16 -4.52
N GLY A 175 -2.76 -13.80 -4.93
CA GLY A 175 -4.09 -13.19 -4.99
C GLY A 175 -4.85 -13.19 -3.66
N LEU A 176 -4.38 -13.87 -2.62
CA LEU A 176 -5.01 -13.84 -1.29
C LEU A 176 -4.53 -12.60 -0.52
N ALA A 177 -5.46 -11.73 -0.19
CA ALA A 177 -5.23 -10.53 0.62
C ALA A 177 -6.19 -10.49 1.82
N ASN A 178 -7.25 -9.70 1.76
CA ASN A 178 -8.26 -9.60 2.81
C ASN A 178 -9.67 -9.69 2.23
N GLN A 179 -9.94 -10.74 1.48
CA GLN A 179 -11.24 -10.96 0.86
C GLN A 179 -12.26 -11.50 1.86
N ARG A 180 -13.54 -11.19 1.66
CA ARG A 180 -14.64 -11.58 2.55
C ARG A 180 -14.75 -13.10 2.78
N TYR A 181 -14.42 -13.92 1.79
CA TYR A 181 -14.46 -15.38 1.90
C TYR A 181 -13.27 -15.97 2.68
N ALA A 182 -12.19 -15.20 2.86
CA ALA A 182 -11.00 -15.56 3.63
C ALA A 182 -10.35 -14.31 4.24
N PRO A 183 -10.96 -13.69 5.27
CA PRO A 183 -10.40 -12.52 5.93
C PRO A 183 -8.97 -12.79 6.39
N TYR A 184 -8.10 -11.76 6.29
CA TYR A 184 -6.66 -11.93 6.51
C TYR A 184 -6.35 -12.57 7.86
N GLU A 185 -6.85 -11.98 8.93
CA GLU A 185 -6.52 -12.43 10.28
C GLU A 185 -7.02 -13.84 10.58
N GLU A 186 -8.27 -14.14 10.20
CA GLU A 186 -8.87 -15.46 10.40
C GLU A 186 -8.08 -16.55 9.66
N ARG A 187 -7.74 -16.29 8.40
CA ARG A 187 -6.95 -17.19 7.56
C ARG A 187 -5.56 -17.43 8.16
N VAL A 188 -4.88 -16.35 8.55
CA VAL A 188 -3.52 -16.45 9.10
C VAL A 188 -3.52 -17.28 10.39
N ARG A 189 -4.45 -17.00 11.33
CA ARG A 189 -4.57 -17.80 12.57
C ARG A 189 -4.83 -19.26 12.27
N ALA A 190 -5.78 -19.55 11.39
CA ALA A 190 -6.18 -20.92 11.05
C ALA A 190 -5.07 -21.70 10.35
N CYS A 191 -4.40 -21.11 9.37
CA CYS A 191 -3.30 -21.78 8.66
C CYS A 191 -2.07 -21.96 9.55
N CYS A 192 -1.71 -20.98 10.39
CA CYS A 192 -0.63 -21.15 11.38
C CYS A 192 -0.92 -22.30 12.36
N ALA A 193 -2.13 -22.38 12.89
CA ALA A 193 -2.54 -23.47 13.78
C ALA A 193 -2.50 -24.84 13.08
N ALA A 194 -2.92 -24.90 11.81
CA ALA A 194 -2.92 -26.11 11.00
C ALA A 194 -1.50 -26.62 10.74
N VAL A 195 -0.58 -25.73 10.35
CA VAL A 195 0.84 -26.09 10.11
C VAL A 195 1.52 -26.49 11.41
N ARG A 196 1.27 -25.78 12.52
CA ARG A 196 1.80 -26.13 13.84
C ARG A 196 1.38 -27.53 14.27
N ARG A 197 0.10 -27.88 14.07
CA ARG A 197 -0.42 -29.24 14.34
C ARG A 197 0.30 -30.29 13.51
N ALA A 198 0.46 -30.07 12.20
CA ALA A 198 1.17 -30.99 11.33
C ALA A 198 2.64 -31.15 11.74
N ASN A 199 3.32 -30.07 12.11
CA ASN A 199 4.70 -30.11 12.61
C ASN A 199 4.82 -30.91 13.90
N ALA A 200 3.87 -30.76 14.85
CA ALA A 200 3.84 -31.55 16.09
C ALA A 200 3.64 -33.03 15.83
N GLU A 201 2.81 -33.41 14.84
CA GLU A 201 2.56 -34.80 14.47
C GLU A 201 3.74 -35.44 13.72
N THR A 202 4.50 -34.66 12.94
CA THR A 202 5.50 -35.19 12.01
C THR A 202 6.95 -34.93 12.44
N GLY A 203 7.17 -34.06 13.44
CA GLY A 203 8.51 -33.61 13.84
C GLY A 203 9.19 -32.67 12.80
N ARG A 204 8.46 -32.24 11.75
CA ARG A 204 8.99 -31.37 10.69
C ARG A 204 8.92 -29.88 11.09
N LYS A 205 9.61 -29.03 10.33
CA LYS A 205 9.69 -27.58 10.54
C LYS A 205 9.07 -26.82 9.35
N CYS A 206 7.89 -27.25 8.89
CA CYS A 206 7.18 -26.54 7.85
C CYS A 206 6.77 -25.14 8.34
N VAL A 207 6.86 -24.12 7.48
CA VAL A 207 6.43 -22.76 7.76
C VAL A 207 5.26 -22.34 6.87
N TYR A 208 4.36 -21.54 7.43
CA TYR A 208 3.34 -20.83 6.66
C TYR A 208 3.76 -19.37 6.41
N ALA A 209 3.60 -18.91 5.16
CA ALA A 209 3.94 -17.58 4.71
C ALA A 209 2.70 -16.84 4.16
N PRO A 210 1.96 -16.09 4.98
CA PRO A 210 0.84 -15.27 4.53
C PRO A 210 1.27 -14.14 3.61
N CYS A 211 0.41 -13.78 2.65
CA CYS A 211 0.64 -12.70 1.71
C CYS A 211 0.32 -11.33 2.34
N LEU A 212 1.30 -10.42 2.35
CA LEU A 212 1.19 -9.04 2.84
C LEU A 212 0.71 -8.06 1.76
N ASN A 213 -0.05 -8.52 0.76
CA ASN A 213 -0.66 -7.63 -0.22
C ASN A 213 -1.74 -6.77 0.46
N ALA A 214 -1.35 -5.55 0.82
CA ALA A 214 -2.14 -4.63 1.63
C ALA A 214 -1.89 -3.18 1.22
N PRO A 215 -2.78 -2.24 1.55
CA PRO A 215 -2.47 -0.81 1.53
C PRO A 215 -1.19 -0.51 2.33
N ALA A 216 -0.38 0.44 1.87
CA ALA A 216 0.95 0.69 2.43
C ALA A 216 0.96 0.87 3.96
N HIS A 217 -0.01 1.61 4.51
CA HIS A 217 -0.16 1.85 5.95
C HIS A 217 -0.51 0.59 6.77
N LEU A 218 -0.98 -0.48 6.14
CA LEU A 218 -1.34 -1.75 6.79
C LEU A 218 -0.27 -2.84 6.65
N VAL A 219 0.75 -2.68 5.81
CA VAL A 219 1.76 -3.72 5.56
C VAL A 219 2.45 -4.12 6.86
N VAL A 220 2.94 -3.14 7.63
CA VAL A 220 3.67 -3.39 8.89
C VAL A 220 2.77 -4.02 9.94
N SER A 221 1.54 -3.51 10.13
CA SER A 221 0.59 -4.07 11.11
C SER A 221 0.21 -5.52 10.79
N ARG A 222 -0.04 -5.83 9.51
CA ARG A 222 -0.31 -7.21 9.06
C ARG A 222 0.90 -8.11 9.23
N ALA A 223 2.11 -7.63 8.99
CA ALA A 223 3.33 -8.38 9.22
C ALA A 223 3.51 -8.73 10.70
N LYS A 224 3.35 -7.76 11.60
CA LYS A 224 3.39 -7.97 13.06
C LYS A 224 2.29 -8.93 13.53
N PHE A 225 1.09 -8.79 13.00
CA PHE A 225 0.00 -9.72 13.25
C PHE A 225 0.34 -11.16 12.81
N ALA A 226 0.88 -11.32 11.59
CA ALA A 226 1.28 -12.65 11.08
C ALA A 226 2.30 -13.32 12.00
N LYS A 227 3.33 -12.58 12.45
CA LYS A 227 4.30 -13.06 13.42
C LYS A 227 3.64 -13.50 14.71
N ALA A 228 2.80 -12.66 15.30
CA ALA A 228 2.11 -12.96 16.55
C ALA A 228 1.18 -14.19 16.43
N ALA A 229 0.59 -14.44 15.26
CA ALA A 229 -0.20 -15.63 14.98
C ALA A 229 0.63 -16.91 14.78
N GLY A 230 1.95 -16.78 14.64
CA GLY A 230 2.88 -17.90 14.47
C GLY A 230 3.24 -18.21 13.03
N ALA A 231 3.14 -17.26 12.12
CA ALA A 231 3.71 -17.39 10.77
C ALA A 231 5.24 -17.56 10.87
N GLY A 232 5.81 -18.43 10.04
CA GLY A 232 7.26 -18.67 10.02
C GLY A 232 7.99 -17.93 8.90
N ALA A 233 7.27 -17.25 8.01
CA ALA A 233 7.76 -16.36 6.96
C ALA A 233 6.60 -15.46 6.49
N VAL A 234 6.86 -14.50 5.59
CA VAL A 234 5.81 -13.74 4.89
C VAL A 234 6.08 -13.69 3.39
N LEU A 235 5.01 -13.60 2.61
CA LEU A 235 5.07 -13.34 1.17
C LEU A 235 4.81 -11.87 0.93
N MET A 236 5.72 -11.18 0.25
CA MET A 236 5.53 -9.79 -0.21
C MET A 236 5.51 -9.70 -1.74
N ILE A 237 4.81 -8.71 -2.24
CA ILE A 237 4.74 -8.38 -3.67
C ILE A 237 5.32 -6.97 -3.86
N PRO A 238 6.66 -6.80 -3.87
CA PRO A 238 7.27 -5.48 -3.88
C PRO A 238 6.89 -4.60 -5.06
N GLY A 239 6.48 -5.19 -6.19
CA GLY A 239 5.92 -4.44 -7.31
C GLY A 239 4.60 -3.72 -6.99
N ILE A 240 3.91 -4.14 -5.93
CA ILE A 240 2.65 -3.54 -5.46
C ILE A 240 2.88 -2.74 -4.17
N THR A 241 3.59 -3.34 -3.21
CA THR A 241 3.77 -2.76 -1.86
C THR A 241 5.02 -1.90 -1.71
N GLY A 242 5.89 -1.88 -2.72
CA GLY A 242 7.19 -1.19 -2.71
C GLY A 242 8.34 -2.04 -2.18
N LEU A 243 9.51 -1.91 -2.80
CA LEU A 243 10.75 -2.56 -2.35
C LEU A 243 11.18 -2.03 -0.98
N ASP A 244 10.99 -0.74 -0.73
CA ASP A 244 11.37 -0.13 0.55
C ASP A 244 10.48 -0.59 1.71
N SER A 245 9.22 -0.96 1.46
CA SER A 245 8.37 -1.61 2.48
C SER A 245 8.92 -2.98 2.91
N ALA A 246 9.54 -3.74 2.00
CA ALA A 246 10.22 -4.98 2.35
C ALA A 246 11.48 -4.70 3.16
N ARG A 247 12.27 -3.66 2.78
CA ARG A 247 13.44 -3.22 3.50
C ARG A 247 13.10 -2.81 4.93
N ALA A 248 12.07 -1.99 5.11
CA ALA A 248 11.63 -1.55 6.43
C ALA A 248 11.29 -2.72 7.38
N LEU A 249 10.65 -3.77 6.84
CA LEU A 249 10.40 -5.00 7.61
C LEU A 249 11.66 -5.82 7.88
N ALA A 250 12.56 -5.95 6.90
CA ALA A 250 13.81 -6.68 7.07
C ALA A 250 14.73 -6.03 8.11
N GLU A 251 14.74 -4.70 8.17
CA GLU A 251 15.53 -3.90 9.13
C GLU A 251 14.88 -3.81 10.51
N ASP A 252 13.57 -4.07 10.66
CA ASP A 252 12.88 -4.10 11.96
C ASP A 252 13.32 -5.33 12.77
N PRO A 253 14.07 -5.15 13.87
CA PRO A 253 14.53 -6.26 14.71
C PRO A 253 13.37 -6.99 15.40
N GLU A 254 12.24 -6.31 15.62
CA GLU A 254 11.06 -6.91 16.21
C GLU A 254 10.31 -7.79 15.21
N PHE A 255 10.39 -7.52 13.91
CA PHE A 255 9.73 -8.35 12.92
C PHE A 255 10.38 -9.73 12.79
N ASN A 256 11.67 -9.81 12.55
CA ASN A 256 12.51 -11.03 12.59
C ASN A 256 11.86 -12.29 11.98
N LEU A 257 11.29 -12.19 10.78
CA LEU A 257 10.80 -13.30 9.97
C LEU A 257 11.36 -13.23 8.55
N PRO A 258 11.59 -14.37 7.88
CA PRO A 258 11.97 -14.39 6.47
C PRO A 258 10.93 -13.72 5.56
N ILE A 259 11.41 -13.00 4.56
CA ILE A 259 10.61 -12.33 3.54
C ILE A 259 10.80 -13.03 2.20
N ILE A 260 9.71 -13.50 1.60
CA ILE A 260 9.68 -14.13 0.27
C ILE A 260 9.14 -13.12 -0.73
N CYS A 261 9.94 -12.73 -1.72
CA CYS A 261 9.56 -11.80 -2.79
C CYS A 261 8.77 -12.52 -3.90
N HIS A 262 7.63 -11.94 -4.32
CA HIS A 262 6.84 -12.39 -5.47
C HIS A 262 6.92 -11.40 -6.63
N PRO A 263 7.09 -11.85 -7.89
CA PRO A 263 7.39 -10.99 -9.04
C PRO A 263 6.18 -10.27 -9.67
N ALA A 264 4.98 -10.38 -9.12
CA ALA A 264 3.81 -9.71 -9.70
C ALA A 264 4.05 -8.20 -9.82
N ILE A 265 3.64 -7.61 -10.94
CA ILE A 265 3.87 -6.24 -11.41
C ILE A 265 5.35 -5.97 -11.78
N LEU A 266 6.34 -6.53 -11.06
CA LEU A 266 7.74 -6.37 -11.45
C LEU A 266 8.01 -6.83 -12.90
N GLY A 267 7.23 -7.78 -13.41
CA GLY A 267 7.34 -8.22 -14.80
C GLY A 267 7.17 -7.10 -15.82
N ALA A 268 6.44 -6.03 -15.51
CA ALA A 268 6.32 -4.85 -16.37
C ALA A 268 7.63 -4.02 -16.46
N MET A 269 8.54 -4.23 -15.52
CA MET A 269 9.85 -3.57 -15.48
C MET A 269 10.97 -4.43 -16.09
N LEU A 270 10.68 -5.70 -16.43
CA LEU A 270 11.66 -6.57 -17.11
C LEU A 270 11.89 -6.09 -18.54
N GLY A 271 13.15 -5.95 -18.92
CA GLY A 271 13.56 -5.68 -20.29
C GLY A 271 13.73 -6.95 -21.12
N GLY A 272 13.59 -6.85 -22.44
CA GLY A 272 13.97 -7.91 -23.37
C GLY A 272 12.87 -8.87 -23.79
N GLY A 273 11.58 -8.53 -23.61
CA GLY A 273 10.45 -9.36 -24.05
C GLY A 273 10.23 -9.39 -25.58
N SER A 274 10.62 -8.34 -26.30
CA SER A 274 10.59 -8.26 -27.76
C SER A 274 11.92 -7.85 -28.34
N LYS A 275 12.12 -8.10 -29.64
CA LYS A 275 13.37 -7.85 -30.37
C LYS A 275 13.82 -6.40 -30.39
N GLU A 276 12.95 -5.47 -30.13
CA GLU A 276 13.11 -4.03 -30.40
C GLU A 276 13.30 -3.20 -29.13
N GLU A 277 13.07 -3.78 -27.93
CA GLU A 277 13.03 -3.00 -26.69
C GLU A 277 14.28 -3.21 -25.83
N CYS A 278 15.17 -2.22 -25.83
CA CYS A 278 16.25 -2.11 -24.86
C CYS A 278 15.80 -1.18 -23.72
N ARG A 279 14.91 -1.67 -22.83
CA ARG A 279 14.38 -0.88 -21.70
C ARG A 279 14.22 -1.72 -20.44
N GLY A 280 13.99 -1.09 -19.31
CA GLY A 280 13.71 -1.78 -18.05
C GLY A 280 14.97 -2.32 -17.38
N PHE A 281 14.82 -3.44 -16.70
CA PHE A 281 15.88 -4.13 -15.97
C PHE A 281 16.13 -5.52 -16.53
N SER A 282 17.37 -6.00 -16.43
CA SER A 282 17.69 -7.42 -16.66
C SER A 282 17.04 -8.32 -15.60
N HIS A 283 16.90 -9.59 -15.90
CA HIS A 283 16.45 -10.62 -14.97
C HIS A 283 17.34 -10.67 -13.72
N LYS A 284 18.67 -10.56 -13.89
CA LYS A 284 19.65 -10.49 -12.81
C LYS A 284 19.41 -9.33 -11.85
N ALA A 285 19.23 -8.13 -12.40
CA ALA A 285 19.06 -6.93 -11.58
C ALA A 285 17.71 -6.93 -10.85
N LEU A 286 16.60 -7.13 -11.59
CA LEU A 286 15.26 -6.96 -11.04
C LEU A 286 14.83 -8.07 -10.09
N LEU A 287 15.10 -9.32 -10.43
CA LEU A 287 14.62 -10.48 -9.68
C LEU A 287 15.69 -11.12 -8.79
N GLY A 288 16.95 -10.69 -8.90
CA GLY A 288 18.04 -11.16 -8.06
C GLY A 288 18.61 -10.09 -7.13
N ILE A 289 19.15 -8.99 -7.67
CA ILE A 289 19.88 -7.96 -6.92
C ILE A 289 18.92 -7.08 -6.09
N LEU A 290 17.86 -6.53 -6.71
CA LEU A 290 16.97 -5.58 -6.04
C LEU A 290 16.19 -6.21 -4.87
N PRO A 291 15.62 -7.44 -4.97
CA PRO A 291 15.01 -8.10 -3.82
C PRO A 291 16.00 -8.32 -2.67
N ARG A 292 17.26 -8.60 -2.99
CA ARG A 292 18.31 -8.78 -2.00
C ARG A 292 18.66 -7.48 -1.28
N LEU A 293 18.77 -6.35 -2.00
CA LEU A 293 18.94 -5.02 -1.40
C LEU A 293 17.74 -4.61 -0.55
N ALA A 294 16.54 -5.04 -0.93
CA ALA A 294 15.31 -4.85 -0.18
C ALA A 294 15.17 -5.79 1.04
N GLY A 295 16.17 -6.62 1.34
CA GLY A 295 16.15 -7.48 2.51
C GLY A 295 15.29 -8.74 2.39
N CYS A 296 14.85 -9.12 1.17
CA CYS A 296 14.16 -10.38 0.96
C CYS A 296 15.13 -11.56 1.09
N ASP A 297 14.69 -12.65 1.72
CA ASP A 297 15.48 -13.87 1.94
C ASP A 297 15.32 -14.87 0.81
N ALA A 298 14.24 -14.75 0.04
CA ALA A 298 13.94 -15.60 -1.11
C ALA A 298 13.25 -14.78 -2.22
N THR A 299 13.43 -15.16 -3.47
CA THR A 299 12.77 -14.52 -4.62
C THR A 299 12.12 -15.56 -5.52
N ILE A 300 10.82 -15.38 -5.76
CA ILE A 300 10.06 -16.22 -6.70
C ILE A 300 10.21 -15.65 -8.10
N PHE A 301 10.41 -16.53 -9.08
CA PHE A 301 10.46 -16.14 -10.49
C PHE A 301 9.88 -17.25 -11.39
N PRO A 302 9.40 -16.92 -12.61
CA PRO A 302 8.99 -17.91 -13.59
C PRO A 302 10.15 -18.79 -14.03
N SER A 303 9.98 -20.12 -13.94
CA SER A 303 11.01 -21.06 -14.40
C SER A 303 10.92 -21.29 -15.92
N PHE A 304 12.04 -21.70 -16.53
CA PHE A 304 12.07 -22.11 -17.93
C PHE A 304 11.10 -23.26 -18.18
N GLY A 305 10.51 -23.26 -19.37
CA GLY A 305 9.50 -24.26 -19.78
C GLY A 305 8.19 -24.20 -19.00
N GLY A 306 7.98 -23.20 -18.14
CA GLY A 306 6.72 -22.85 -17.54
C GLY A 306 5.86 -21.99 -18.46
N ARG A 307 4.72 -21.48 -17.94
CA ARG A 307 3.74 -20.74 -18.75
C ARG A 307 4.13 -19.30 -19.12
N PHE A 308 5.25 -18.77 -18.61
CA PHE A 308 5.68 -17.39 -18.79
C PHE A 308 6.84 -17.22 -19.78
N GLY A 309 7.35 -18.30 -20.36
CA GLY A 309 8.29 -18.25 -21.49
C GLY A 309 9.73 -17.85 -21.14
N PHE A 310 10.15 -17.86 -19.87
CA PHE A 310 11.55 -17.60 -19.50
C PHE A 310 12.45 -18.70 -20.09
N SER A 311 13.61 -18.27 -20.59
CA SER A 311 14.68 -19.17 -21.04
C SER A 311 15.52 -19.68 -19.87
N VAL A 312 16.32 -20.72 -20.12
CA VAL A 312 17.28 -21.22 -19.14
C VAL A 312 18.29 -20.15 -18.73
N ASP A 313 18.79 -19.37 -19.71
CA ASP A 313 19.79 -18.33 -19.47
C ASP A 313 19.23 -17.18 -18.62
N GLU A 314 18.02 -16.70 -18.91
CA GLU A 314 17.33 -15.70 -18.07
C GLU A 314 17.14 -16.19 -16.63
N CYS A 315 16.78 -17.46 -16.45
CA CYS A 315 16.70 -18.05 -15.13
C CYS A 315 18.07 -18.12 -14.42
N LYS A 316 19.15 -18.45 -15.14
CA LYS A 316 20.52 -18.47 -14.61
C LYS A 316 21.01 -17.07 -14.24
N GLU A 317 20.62 -16.05 -14.99
CA GLU A 317 20.90 -14.64 -14.64
C GLU A 317 20.27 -14.28 -13.28
N ILE A 318 19.03 -14.71 -13.02
CA ILE A 318 18.38 -14.47 -11.71
C ILE A 318 19.19 -15.14 -10.59
N LEU A 319 19.60 -16.41 -10.77
CA LEU A 319 20.41 -17.10 -9.80
C LEU A 319 21.74 -16.40 -9.56
N ALA A 320 22.38 -15.90 -10.62
CA ALA A 320 23.61 -15.12 -10.51
C ALA A 320 23.39 -13.84 -9.67
N GLY A 321 22.28 -13.14 -9.86
CA GLY A 321 21.90 -11.98 -9.03
C GLY A 321 21.66 -12.34 -7.56
N CYS A 322 20.96 -13.46 -7.30
CA CYS A 322 20.72 -13.95 -5.94
C CYS A 322 22.02 -14.26 -5.18
N ARG A 323 23.07 -14.69 -5.91
CA ARG A 323 24.35 -15.19 -5.36
C ARG A 323 25.51 -14.22 -5.57
N ALA A 324 25.32 -13.08 -6.25
CA ALA A 324 26.37 -12.11 -6.55
C ALA A 324 27.12 -11.68 -5.27
N PRO A 325 28.44 -11.52 -5.30
CA PRO A 325 29.18 -10.96 -4.18
C PRO A 325 28.71 -9.54 -3.88
N MET A 326 28.28 -9.28 -2.63
CA MET A 326 27.79 -7.98 -2.16
C MET A 326 28.27 -7.72 -0.73
N GLY A 327 29.58 -7.56 -0.55
CA GLY A 327 30.18 -7.40 0.77
C GLY A 327 29.84 -8.57 1.69
N SER A 328 29.36 -8.27 2.90
CA SER A 328 28.91 -9.28 3.88
C SER A 328 27.44 -9.70 3.71
N MET A 329 26.71 -9.11 2.76
CA MET A 329 25.28 -9.38 2.57
C MET A 329 25.03 -10.81 2.12
N PRO A 330 24.18 -11.61 2.84
CA PRO A 330 23.91 -13.00 2.51
C PRO A 330 23.31 -13.16 1.09
N SER A 331 23.53 -14.32 0.48
CA SER A 331 22.80 -14.73 -0.72
C SER A 331 21.34 -15.04 -0.37
N ILE A 332 20.42 -14.83 -1.34
CA ILE A 332 19.01 -15.17 -1.19
C ILE A 332 18.66 -16.45 -1.93
N LEU A 333 17.58 -17.10 -1.48
CA LEU A 333 17.13 -18.36 -2.04
C LEU A 333 16.32 -18.14 -3.33
N PRO A 334 16.76 -18.61 -4.50
CA PRO A 334 15.97 -18.56 -5.71
C PRO A 334 14.83 -19.58 -5.67
N CYS A 335 13.62 -19.15 -6.04
CA CYS A 335 12.40 -19.96 -6.00
C CYS A 335 11.73 -20.06 -7.37
N PRO A 336 12.19 -20.94 -8.27
CA PRO A 336 11.57 -21.14 -9.58
C PRO A 336 10.16 -21.73 -9.44
N GLY A 337 9.21 -21.13 -10.20
CA GLY A 337 7.79 -21.49 -10.18
C GLY A 337 7.08 -21.15 -11.49
N GLY A 338 5.79 -20.81 -11.43
CA GLY A 338 5.08 -20.24 -12.58
C GLY A 338 4.64 -21.26 -13.65
N GLY A 339 3.90 -22.28 -13.26
CA GLY A 339 3.38 -23.30 -14.18
C GLY A 339 4.26 -24.53 -14.26
N MET A 340 5.09 -24.73 -13.24
CA MET A 340 5.93 -25.93 -13.12
C MET A 340 5.11 -27.16 -12.79
N THR A 341 5.56 -28.31 -13.28
CA THR A 341 4.96 -29.62 -13.02
C THR A 341 5.95 -30.53 -12.31
N LEU A 342 5.41 -31.60 -11.70
CA LEU A 342 6.24 -32.56 -10.95
C LEU A 342 7.28 -33.25 -11.85
N GLU A 343 6.95 -33.51 -13.11
CA GLU A 343 7.82 -34.17 -14.10
C GLU A 343 9.06 -33.31 -14.46
N ARG A 344 9.03 -32.03 -14.18
CA ARG A 344 10.13 -31.10 -14.48
C ARG A 344 11.16 -30.96 -13.38
N VAL A 345 10.91 -31.53 -12.20
CA VAL A 345 11.77 -31.35 -11.04
C VAL A 345 13.22 -31.77 -11.32
N ASP A 346 13.43 -32.92 -12.01
CA ASP A 346 14.78 -33.38 -12.37
C ASP A 346 15.50 -32.42 -13.33
N ALA A 347 14.78 -31.86 -14.31
CA ALA A 347 15.34 -30.88 -15.23
C ALA A 347 15.72 -29.59 -14.50
N MET A 348 14.84 -29.09 -13.62
CA MET A 348 15.12 -27.92 -12.79
C MET A 348 16.32 -28.13 -11.88
N ARG A 349 16.42 -29.32 -11.26
CA ARG A 349 17.54 -29.63 -10.36
C ARG A 349 18.88 -29.67 -11.08
N ARG A 350 18.93 -30.20 -12.32
CA ARG A 350 20.14 -30.17 -13.15
C ARG A 350 20.60 -28.75 -13.46
N GLU A 351 19.69 -27.83 -13.76
CA GLU A 351 20.03 -26.45 -14.16
C GLU A 351 20.30 -25.54 -12.96
N TYR A 352 19.62 -25.71 -11.85
CA TYR A 352 19.66 -24.79 -10.71
C TYR A 352 20.51 -25.29 -9.53
N GLY A 353 20.73 -26.59 -9.45
CA GLY A 353 21.39 -27.23 -8.30
C GLY A 353 20.47 -27.40 -7.11
N ASP A 354 21.08 -27.55 -5.92
CA ASP A 354 20.36 -27.86 -4.67
C ASP A 354 20.06 -26.61 -3.81
N ASP A 355 20.74 -25.48 -4.04
CA ASP A 355 20.46 -24.21 -3.34
C ASP A 355 19.33 -23.45 -4.01
N VAL A 356 18.14 -24.03 -3.98
CA VAL A 356 16.93 -23.58 -4.64
C VAL A 356 15.69 -24.03 -3.87
N CYS A 357 14.58 -23.33 -4.02
CA CYS A 357 13.29 -23.74 -3.50
C CYS A 357 12.29 -23.96 -4.66
N PHE A 358 11.96 -25.20 -4.97
CA PHE A 358 11.02 -25.50 -6.04
C PHE A 358 9.59 -25.17 -5.64
N LEU A 359 8.95 -24.27 -6.39
CA LEU A 359 7.57 -23.85 -6.16
C LEU A 359 6.62 -24.53 -7.15
N ILE A 360 5.86 -25.51 -6.70
CA ILE A 360 4.83 -26.21 -7.48
C ILE A 360 3.48 -26.05 -6.77
N GLY A 361 2.51 -25.42 -7.45
CA GLY A 361 1.16 -25.18 -6.92
C GLY A 361 0.10 -26.05 -7.60
N GLY A 362 -0.45 -25.59 -8.73
CA GLY A 362 -1.57 -26.25 -9.39
C GLY A 362 -1.32 -27.69 -9.78
N SER A 363 -0.13 -28.01 -10.32
CA SER A 363 0.23 -29.40 -10.66
C SER A 363 0.32 -30.32 -9.45
N LEU A 364 0.78 -29.81 -8.31
CA LEU A 364 0.80 -30.59 -7.06
C LEU A 364 -0.61 -30.87 -6.54
N ILE A 365 -1.51 -29.87 -6.60
CA ILE A 365 -2.91 -30.02 -6.18
C ILE A 365 -3.67 -30.98 -7.11
N GLY A 366 -3.43 -30.90 -8.40
CA GLY A 366 -4.13 -31.69 -9.43
C GLY A 366 -3.55 -33.09 -9.65
N HIS A 367 -2.45 -33.47 -8.99
CA HIS A 367 -1.81 -34.77 -9.20
C HIS A 367 -2.71 -35.94 -8.74
N SER A 368 -3.29 -35.84 -7.56
CA SER A 368 -4.32 -36.75 -7.06
C SER A 368 -5.19 -36.06 -6.00
N PRO A 369 -6.33 -36.66 -5.60
CA PRO A 369 -7.13 -36.13 -4.47
C PRO A 369 -6.42 -36.15 -3.11
N ASP A 370 -5.40 -37.01 -2.92
CA ASP A 370 -4.63 -37.10 -1.69
C ASP A 370 -3.44 -36.14 -1.69
N LEU A 371 -3.62 -34.97 -1.05
CA LEU A 371 -2.59 -33.93 -0.99
C LEU A 371 -1.35 -34.37 -0.17
N VAL A 372 -1.51 -35.28 0.80
CA VAL A 372 -0.37 -35.84 1.57
C VAL A 372 0.48 -36.74 0.69
N ALA A 373 -0.15 -37.61 -0.09
CA ALA A 373 0.55 -38.46 -1.04
C ALA A 373 1.23 -37.63 -2.14
N ASN A 374 0.58 -36.58 -2.64
CA ASN A 374 1.15 -35.67 -3.63
C ASN A 374 2.41 -34.98 -3.08
N ALA A 375 2.37 -34.45 -1.87
CA ALA A 375 3.52 -33.81 -1.24
C ALA A 375 4.67 -34.79 -0.99
N LYS A 376 4.39 -36.00 -0.53
CA LYS A 376 5.40 -37.08 -0.39
C LYS A 376 6.03 -37.46 -1.74
N HIS A 377 5.22 -37.54 -2.79
CA HIS A 377 5.72 -37.79 -4.14
C HIS A 377 6.66 -36.67 -4.58
N PHE A 378 6.29 -35.39 -4.36
CA PHE A 378 7.15 -34.23 -4.65
C PHE A 378 8.48 -34.31 -3.91
N MET A 379 8.47 -34.65 -2.60
CA MET A 379 9.70 -34.86 -1.85
C MET A 379 10.59 -35.94 -2.48
N LYS A 380 10.00 -37.08 -2.83
CA LYS A 380 10.72 -38.20 -3.42
C LYS A 380 11.42 -37.82 -4.73
N ILE A 381 10.70 -37.21 -5.67
CA ILE A 381 11.30 -36.83 -6.96
C ILE A 381 12.30 -35.66 -6.83
N ALA A 382 12.20 -34.84 -5.79
CA ALA A 382 13.18 -33.82 -5.46
C ALA A 382 14.45 -34.42 -4.77
N GLY A 383 14.50 -35.73 -4.60
CA GLY A 383 15.63 -36.41 -3.94
C GLY A 383 15.72 -36.16 -2.44
N ARG A 384 14.58 -35.79 -1.81
CA ARG A 384 14.48 -35.57 -0.37
C ARG A 384 14.09 -36.88 0.32
N PRO A 385 14.84 -37.31 1.35
CA PRO A 385 14.49 -38.54 2.09
C PRO A 385 13.18 -38.36 2.85
N ASP A 386 12.35 -39.39 2.86
CA ASP A 386 11.19 -39.45 3.75
C ASP A 386 11.72 -39.70 5.17
N HIS A 387 11.93 -38.65 5.96
CA HIS A 387 12.18 -38.80 7.38
C HIS A 387 10.86 -39.20 8.04
N ALA A 388 10.53 -40.49 7.99
CA ALA A 388 9.60 -41.06 8.95
C ALA A 388 10.22 -40.81 10.32
N GLY A 389 9.57 -40.03 11.16
CA GLY A 389 10.01 -39.73 12.53
C GLY A 389 10.11 -41.05 13.33
N GLY A 390 11.28 -41.63 13.32
CA GLY A 390 11.70 -42.55 14.38
C GLY A 390 12.20 -41.71 15.55
N PRO A 391 12.05 -42.17 16.81
CA PRO A 391 12.65 -41.50 17.95
C PRO A 391 14.14 -41.28 17.67
N LEU A 392 14.65 -40.08 17.88
CA LEU A 392 16.09 -39.80 17.88
C LEU A 392 16.76 -40.76 18.86
N GLU A 393 17.47 -41.75 18.35
CA GLU A 393 18.44 -42.46 19.14
C GLU A 393 19.49 -41.45 19.60
N THR A 394 19.43 -41.14 20.90
CA THR A 394 20.41 -40.32 21.61
C THR A 394 21.70 -41.11 21.72
N ASN A 395 22.59 -41.02 20.75
CA ASN A 395 23.98 -41.34 20.93
C ASN A 395 24.76 -40.12 21.41
N GLY A 396 25.02 -40.15 22.67
CA GLY A 396 26.04 -39.62 23.51
C GLY A 396 26.75 -38.28 23.15
N GLY A 397 26.62 -37.32 24.03
CA GLY A 397 27.55 -36.20 24.15
C GLY A 397 26.91 -34.95 24.69
N GLY A 398 26.86 -34.80 25.99
CA GLY A 398 26.25 -33.72 26.78
C GLY A 398 26.53 -32.30 26.32
N ALA A 399 25.55 -31.49 26.53
CA ALA A 399 25.51 -30.06 26.86
C ALA A 399 24.32 -29.32 26.24
N ALA A 400 23.12 -29.87 26.26
CA ALA A 400 21.92 -29.10 25.84
C ALA A 400 20.64 -29.43 26.66
N ALA A 401 20.76 -30.12 27.76
CA ALA A 401 19.59 -30.55 28.59
C ALA A 401 19.28 -29.62 29.77
N THR A 402 19.95 -28.48 29.92
CA THR A 402 19.74 -27.53 31.04
C THR A 402 19.01 -26.22 30.66
N ALA A 403 18.66 -26.01 29.40
CA ALA A 403 17.94 -24.80 28.98
C ALA A 403 16.41 -24.94 28.86
N ALA A 404 15.86 -26.15 28.86
CA ALA A 404 14.43 -26.39 28.69
C ALA A 404 13.61 -26.44 30.00
N SER A 405 14.27 -26.51 31.16
CA SER A 405 13.59 -26.51 32.49
C SER A 405 13.49 -25.14 33.15
N ALA A 406 14.06 -24.09 32.56
CA ALA A 406 14.01 -22.72 33.09
C ALA A 406 12.91 -21.83 32.50
N ILE A 407 12.10 -22.34 31.54
CA ILE A 407 11.10 -21.54 30.81
C ILE A 407 9.71 -21.60 31.45
N VAL A 408 9.45 -22.52 32.38
CA VAL A 408 8.11 -22.65 33.01
C VAL A 408 7.94 -21.80 34.29
N GLY A 409 9.01 -21.17 34.79
CA GLY A 409 8.96 -20.30 35.98
C GLY A 409 9.15 -18.80 35.73
N GLY A 410 9.25 -18.35 34.46
CA GLY A 410 9.59 -16.97 34.09
C GLY A 410 8.44 -16.12 33.54
N GLU A 411 7.30 -16.70 33.20
CA GLU A 411 6.23 -15.96 32.47
C GLU A 411 5.48 -14.97 33.35
N ASP A 412 5.44 -15.13 34.66
CA ASP A 412 4.70 -14.20 35.55
C ASP A 412 5.54 -12.95 35.88
N ARG A 413 6.85 -13.06 36.02
CA ARG A 413 7.72 -11.86 36.27
C ARG A 413 7.89 -10.97 35.04
N SER A 414 7.99 -11.55 33.85
CA SER A 414 8.08 -10.80 32.59
C SER A 414 6.82 -9.99 32.30
N ARG A 415 5.66 -10.51 32.69
CA ARG A 415 4.36 -9.86 32.47
C ARG A 415 4.13 -8.72 33.46
N ASP A 416 4.59 -8.85 34.70
CA ASP A 416 4.52 -7.81 35.70
C ASP A 416 5.52 -6.67 35.40
N ASP A 417 6.72 -6.96 34.93
CA ASP A 417 7.71 -5.98 34.49
C ASP A 417 7.23 -5.20 33.25
N GLU A 418 6.60 -5.88 32.30
CA GLU A 418 5.97 -5.27 31.12
C GLU A 418 4.79 -4.37 31.51
N LEU A 419 3.96 -4.82 32.45
CA LEU A 419 2.82 -4.06 32.96
C LEU A 419 3.30 -2.80 33.71
N GLU A 420 4.38 -2.90 34.47
CA GLU A 420 4.98 -1.76 35.17
C GLU A 420 5.63 -0.78 34.19
N ARG A 421 6.27 -1.27 33.11
CA ARG A 421 6.80 -0.45 32.05
C ARG A 421 5.70 0.32 31.30
N LEU A 422 4.60 -0.35 30.98
CA LEU A 422 3.42 0.28 30.34
C LEU A 422 2.79 1.33 31.26
N ARG A 423 2.66 1.07 32.56
CA ARG A 423 2.16 2.06 33.54
C ARG A 423 3.06 3.30 33.58
N LYS A 424 4.40 3.12 33.56
CA LYS A 424 5.35 4.24 33.49
C LYS A 424 5.23 5.03 32.18
N GLN A 425 4.97 4.35 31.06
CA GLN A 425 4.73 5.02 29.77
C GLN A 425 3.43 5.82 29.79
N VAL A 426 2.33 5.25 30.32
CA VAL A 426 1.05 5.97 30.48
C VAL A 426 1.21 7.19 31.36
N ALA A 427 1.86 7.08 32.52
CA ALA A 427 2.11 8.21 33.42
C ALA A 427 2.97 9.30 32.75
N THR A 428 3.91 8.92 31.87
CA THR A 428 4.71 9.88 31.09
C THR A 428 3.86 10.58 30.03
N MET A 429 2.97 9.85 29.37
CA MET A 429 2.04 10.43 28.39
C MET A 429 1.02 11.36 29.05
N GLU A 430 0.47 11.01 30.21
CA GLU A 430 -0.41 11.87 31.01
C GLU A 430 0.28 13.18 31.40
N LYS A 431 1.53 13.11 31.86
CA LYS A 431 2.34 14.30 32.19
C LYS A 431 2.63 15.18 30.99
N ASN A 432 2.90 14.57 29.82
CA ASN A 432 3.08 15.32 28.57
C ASN A 432 1.78 15.98 28.09
N LEU A 433 0.64 15.29 28.25
CA LEU A 433 -0.67 15.83 27.91
C LEU A 433 -1.01 17.02 28.84
N GLU A 434 -0.72 16.90 30.13
CA GLU A 434 -0.89 18.00 31.09
C GLU A 434 -0.01 19.21 30.74
N GLN A 435 1.24 18.99 30.31
CA GLN A 435 2.11 20.06 29.83
C GLN A 435 1.57 20.75 28.57
N VAL A 436 1.10 19.98 27.60
CA VAL A 436 0.49 20.53 26.35
C VAL A 436 -0.79 21.29 26.69
N THR A 437 -1.62 20.78 27.61
CA THR A 437 -2.85 21.45 28.06
C THR A 437 -2.52 22.76 28.76
N ASN A 438 -1.51 22.79 29.62
CA ASN A 438 -1.08 24.01 30.32
C ASN A 438 -0.45 25.04 29.37
N MET A 439 0.29 24.60 28.35
CA MET A 439 0.78 25.48 27.28
C MET A 439 -0.38 26.08 26.46
N TYR A 440 -1.39 25.27 26.15
CA TYR A 440 -2.58 25.74 25.44
C TYR A 440 -3.35 26.80 26.26
N LEU A 441 -3.64 26.52 27.54
CA LEU A 441 -4.32 27.43 28.45
C LEU A 441 -3.55 28.74 28.68
N SER A 442 -2.22 28.65 28.76
CA SER A 442 -1.38 29.84 28.88
C SER A 442 -1.37 30.69 27.61
N SER A 443 -1.41 30.06 26.43
CA SER A 443 -1.51 30.75 25.13
C SER A 443 -2.88 31.43 24.95
N GLU A 444 -3.94 30.80 25.43
CA GLU A 444 -5.29 31.33 25.39
C GLU A 444 -5.45 32.54 26.33
N ALA A 445 -4.86 32.48 27.54
CA ALA A 445 -4.80 33.59 28.48
C ALA A 445 -4.00 34.78 27.90
N ALA A 446 -2.87 34.52 27.22
CA ALA A 446 -2.09 35.55 26.55
C ALA A 446 -2.86 36.18 25.37
N ALA A 447 -3.59 35.36 24.60
CA ALA A 447 -4.43 35.85 23.49
C ALA A 447 -5.61 36.70 24.01
N LYS A 448 -6.21 36.33 25.14
CA LYS A 448 -7.25 37.12 25.81
C LYS A 448 -6.73 38.46 26.30
N ALA A 449 -5.58 38.48 26.99
CA ALA A 449 -4.93 39.70 27.46
C ALA A 449 -4.53 40.63 26.30
N ALA A 450 -4.08 40.08 25.15
CA ALA A 450 -3.80 40.84 23.95
C ALA A 450 -5.06 41.49 23.34
N ARG A 451 -6.20 40.77 23.36
CA ARG A 451 -7.50 41.30 22.90
C ARG A 451 -8.03 42.43 23.82
N GLU A 452 -7.89 42.30 25.12
CA GLU A 452 -8.29 43.31 26.10
C GLU A 452 -7.40 44.57 25.98
N SER A 453 -6.10 44.43 25.71
CA SER A 453 -5.17 45.51 25.45
C SER A 453 -5.48 46.25 24.13
N ALA A 454 -5.88 45.53 23.06
CA ALA A 454 -6.24 46.10 21.78
C ALA A 454 -7.57 46.84 21.83
N ALA A 455 -8.52 46.38 22.66
CA ALA A 455 -9.81 47.07 22.89
C ALA A 455 -9.64 48.37 23.68
N ALA A 456 -8.63 48.48 24.54
CA ALA A 456 -8.31 49.70 25.30
C ALA A 456 -7.58 50.79 24.46
N ALA A 457 -6.97 50.40 23.33
CA ALA A 457 -6.21 51.32 22.45
C ALA A 457 -7.06 51.94 21.29
N GLY A 458 -8.32 51.55 21.16
CA GLY A 458 -9.19 51.86 20.02
C GLY A 458 -10.13 53.07 20.13
N SER A 459 -9.81 54.09 20.96
CA SER A 459 -10.59 55.35 20.99
C SER A 459 -9.72 56.56 20.65
N GLY A 460 -9.65 56.92 19.36
CA GLY A 460 -8.98 58.17 18.93
C GLY A 460 -8.87 58.33 17.42
N SER A 461 -9.75 59.18 16.89
CA SER A 461 -9.67 60.02 15.70
C SER A 461 -9.52 59.43 14.31
N GLY A 462 -10.47 59.83 13.46
CA GLY A 462 -10.53 59.63 12.02
C GLY A 462 -9.55 60.47 11.19
N GLY A 463 -9.29 60.01 9.99
CA GLY A 463 -8.56 60.70 8.93
C GLY A 463 -8.62 59.93 7.64
N ALA A 464 -9.29 60.50 6.65
CA ALA A 464 -9.42 59.96 5.29
C ALA A 464 -8.09 60.05 4.55
N ALA A 465 -7.73 59.00 3.80
CA ALA A 465 -6.71 59.12 2.76
C ALA A 465 -6.92 58.08 1.66
N HIS A 466 -6.63 58.52 0.46
CA HIS A 466 -6.82 57.97 -0.87
C HIS A 466 -6.31 56.56 -1.15
N HIS A 467 -7.08 55.89 -2.05
CA HIS A 467 -6.71 54.66 -2.73
C HIS A 467 -5.48 54.83 -3.64
N ASP A 468 -4.49 53.94 -3.49
CA ASP A 468 -3.57 53.53 -4.55
C ASP A 468 -3.46 52.02 -4.54
N GLU A 469 -3.91 51.40 -5.64
CA GLU A 469 -3.88 49.97 -5.85
C GLU A 469 -2.50 49.57 -6.41
N SER A 470 -1.55 49.20 -5.56
CA SER A 470 -0.39 48.38 -5.94
C SER A 470 -0.43 47.05 -5.20
N VAL A 471 -0.64 46.01 -5.96
CA VAL A 471 -0.62 44.61 -5.45
C VAL A 471 0.78 44.29 -4.89
N PRO A 472 0.93 43.95 -3.60
CA PRO A 472 2.22 43.60 -3.04
C PRO A 472 2.68 42.26 -3.60
N SER A 473 3.93 42.18 -4.04
CA SER A 473 4.58 40.95 -4.46
C SER A 473 4.70 39.96 -3.31
N ARG A 474 4.52 38.66 -3.63
CA ARG A 474 4.58 37.52 -2.73
C ARG A 474 5.94 37.47 -2.00
N PRO A 475 6.00 37.26 -0.66
CA PRO A 475 7.26 37.02 0.07
C PRO A 475 7.95 35.75 -0.45
N LYS A 476 9.27 35.78 -0.54
CA LYS A 476 10.08 34.64 -0.97
C LYS A 476 10.07 33.53 0.09
N PRO A 477 10.26 32.26 -0.28
CA PRO A 477 10.34 31.18 0.70
C PRO A 477 11.43 31.45 1.75
N GLY A 478 11.02 31.44 3.04
CA GLY A 478 11.93 31.67 4.17
C GLY A 478 11.90 33.10 4.75
N GLU A 479 11.15 34.02 4.17
CA GLU A 479 10.99 35.38 4.68
C GLU A 479 9.86 35.43 5.72
N THR A 480 10.19 35.74 6.97
CA THR A 480 9.19 35.90 8.04
C THR A 480 8.63 37.31 8.01
N LEU A 481 7.30 37.43 7.99
CA LEU A 481 6.63 38.71 8.10
C LEU A 481 6.91 39.38 9.46
N PRO A 482 7.14 40.68 9.52
CA PRO A 482 7.28 41.40 10.79
C PRO A 482 6.04 41.23 11.68
N PRO A 483 6.19 41.21 13.02
CA PRO A 483 5.07 41.10 13.94
C PRO A 483 4.05 42.24 13.69
N GLY A 484 2.79 41.88 13.46
CA GLY A 484 1.68 42.83 13.22
C GLY A 484 1.36 43.12 11.77
N VAL A 485 2.07 42.57 10.78
CA VAL A 485 1.69 42.64 9.37
C VAL A 485 0.74 41.51 9.03
N ALA A 486 -0.49 41.85 8.66
CA ALA A 486 -1.46 40.86 8.15
C ALA A 486 -0.91 40.24 6.86
N ALA A 487 -0.96 38.89 6.77
CA ALA A 487 -0.61 38.21 5.54
C ALA A 487 -1.51 38.69 4.39
N PRO A 488 -0.97 38.93 3.18
CA PRO A 488 -1.79 39.32 2.04
C PRO A 488 -2.86 38.25 1.80
N HIS A 489 -4.08 38.69 1.43
CA HIS A 489 -5.21 37.79 1.16
C HIS A 489 -4.82 36.76 0.10
N THR A 490 -4.59 35.52 0.52
CA THR A 490 -4.31 34.42 -0.40
C THR A 490 -5.56 34.15 -1.25
N PRO A 491 -5.43 33.99 -2.57
CA PRO A 491 -6.57 33.58 -3.40
C PRO A 491 -7.20 32.28 -2.86
N VAL A 492 -8.49 32.11 -3.00
CA VAL A 492 -9.20 30.89 -2.53
C VAL A 492 -8.96 29.71 -3.46
N GLU A 493 -8.73 30.00 -4.75
CA GLU A 493 -8.50 29.00 -5.80
C GLU A 493 -7.02 28.67 -5.95
N GLY A 494 -6.68 27.38 -6.14
CA GLY A 494 -5.34 26.88 -6.44
C GLY A 494 -4.77 25.92 -5.41
N ASN A 495 -3.68 25.24 -5.79
CA ASN A 495 -2.99 24.24 -4.96
C ASN A 495 -1.80 24.87 -4.20
N TYR A 496 -2.09 25.57 -3.13
CA TYR A 496 -1.11 26.16 -2.21
C TYR A 496 -1.68 26.26 -0.81
N SER A 497 -0.81 26.50 0.19
CA SER A 497 -1.23 26.68 1.59
C SER A 497 -2.09 27.95 1.73
N LYS A 498 -3.27 27.81 2.35
CA LYS A 498 -4.23 28.90 2.53
C LYS A 498 -4.98 28.72 3.85
N VAL A 499 -5.56 29.82 4.34
CA VAL A 499 -6.41 29.87 5.53
C VAL A 499 -7.80 30.33 5.11
N PHE A 500 -8.82 29.60 5.56
CA PHE A 500 -10.22 29.99 5.39
C PHE A 500 -10.70 30.64 6.70
N HIS A 501 -10.95 31.92 6.66
CA HIS A 501 -11.45 32.68 7.82
C HIS A 501 -12.96 32.58 7.91
N ARG A 502 -13.46 32.28 9.11
CA ARG A 502 -14.89 32.48 9.40
C ARG A 502 -15.21 33.98 9.46
N SER A 503 -16.38 34.35 8.98
CA SER A 503 -16.85 35.77 8.99
C SER A 503 -16.80 36.38 10.40
N ALA A 504 -16.36 37.61 10.48
CA ALA A 504 -16.18 38.31 11.76
C ALA A 504 -17.51 38.73 12.44
N ASP A 505 -18.63 38.62 11.73
CA ASP A 505 -19.97 38.94 12.21
C ASP A 505 -20.58 37.91 13.20
N GLY A 506 -19.82 36.89 13.53
CA GLY A 506 -20.28 35.80 14.42
C GLY A 506 -21.06 34.69 13.71
N SER A 507 -21.41 34.87 12.44
CA SER A 507 -22.03 33.82 11.64
C SER A 507 -21.06 32.67 11.35
N TRP A 508 -21.61 31.50 11.03
CA TRP A 508 -20.84 30.34 10.62
C TRP A 508 -20.68 30.29 9.10
N ASN A 509 -20.36 31.43 8.52
CA ASN A 509 -20.01 31.63 7.11
C ASN A 509 -18.49 31.75 6.99
N TRP A 510 -17.94 31.38 5.84
CA TRP A 510 -16.52 31.57 5.53
C TRP A 510 -16.36 32.62 4.45
N GLU A 511 -15.44 33.56 4.68
CA GLU A 511 -15.14 34.60 3.74
C GLU A 511 -14.82 34.02 2.36
N ARG A 512 -15.51 34.52 1.34
CA ARG A 512 -15.36 34.12 -0.08
C ARG A 512 -15.65 32.63 -0.40
N ILE A 513 -16.24 31.89 0.53
CA ILE A 513 -16.74 30.54 0.29
C ILE A 513 -18.26 30.62 0.22
N PRO A 514 -18.88 30.28 -0.93
CA PRO A 514 -20.33 30.33 -1.03
C PRO A 514 -20.97 29.20 -0.23
N GLN A 515 -22.10 29.51 0.40
CA GLN A 515 -23.00 28.52 0.95
C GLN A 515 -23.69 27.79 -0.20
N GLU A 516 -23.71 26.46 -0.13
CA GLU A 516 -24.38 25.62 -1.10
C GLU A 516 -25.56 24.89 -0.44
N MET A 517 -26.59 24.56 -1.21
CA MET A 517 -27.59 23.61 -0.77
C MET A 517 -26.96 22.22 -0.56
N TYR A 518 -27.43 21.49 0.43
CA TYR A 518 -26.94 20.16 0.75
C TYR A 518 -27.03 19.19 -0.45
N LYS A 519 -28.20 19.12 -1.09
CA LYS A 519 -28.50 18.37 -2.33
C LYS A 519 -29.53 19.14 -3.16
N GLN A 520 -29.68 18.80 -4.46
CA GLN A 520 -30.57 19.55 -5.36
C GLN A 520 -32.04 19.11 -5.28
N ASP A 521 -32.33 17.88 -4.84
CA ASP A 521 -33.67 17.33 -4.71
C ASP A 521 -34.10 17.29 -3.23
N GLY A 522 -35.07 18.11 -2.90
CA GLY A 522 -35.50 18.40 -1.53
C GLY A 522 -36.27 17.32 -0.79
N GLY A 523 -36.29 16.04 -1.26
CA GLY A 523 -37.16 15.02 -0.68
C GLY A 523 -36.53 14.17 0.44
N SER A 524 -35.22 14.08 0.50
CA SER A 524 -34.50 13.16 1.37
C SER A 524 -33.82 13.82 2.58
N PHE A 525 -33.80 15.13 2.64
CA PHE A 525 -33.24 15.95 3.73
C PHE A 525 -34.15 17.14 4.05
N ARG A 526 -33.89 17.80 5.18
CA ARG A 526 -34.62 19.00 5.60
C ARG A 526 -33.71 19.98 6.33
N GLY A 527 -33.75 21.27 5.94
CA GLY A 527 -33.05 22.36 6.62
C GLY A 527 -31.55 22.16 6.71
N CYS A 528 -30.89 21.68 5.63
CA CYS A 528 -29.46 21.39 5.64
C CYS A 528 -28.76 22.18 4.55
N SER A 529 -27.66 22.86 4.90
CA SER A 529 -26.76 23.59 4.02
C SER A 529 -25.32 23.13 4.21
N ARG A 530 -24.41 23.53 3.28
CA ARG A 530 -22.99 23.16 3.36
C ARG A 530 -22.07 24.24 2.82
N TYR A 531 -20.82 24.18 3.27
CA TYR A 531 -19.68 24.92 2.71
C TYR A 531 -18.58 23.90 2.34
N GLU A 532 -18.12 23.89 1.11
CA GLU A 532 -16.98 23.11 0.67
C GLU A 532 -15.70 23.88 1.00
N LEU A 533 -15.06 23.59 2.11
CA LEU A 533 -13.89 24.31 2.58
C LEU A 533 -12.61 23.90 1.83
N LEU A 534 -12.41 22.60 1.60
CA LEU A 534 -11.21 22.05 0.96
C LEU A 534 -11.57 20.93 -0.01
N GLY A 535 -10.93 20.89 -1.17
CA GLY A 535 -11.03 19.80 -2.14
C GLY A 535 -11.75 20.14 -3.45
N LYS A 536 -12.34 21.35 -3.59
CA LYS A 536 -13.04 21.77 -4.82
C LYS A 536 -12.41 22.96 -5.56
N ARG A 537 -11.37 23.56 -5.01
CA ARG A 537 -10.79 24.81 -5.53
C ARG A 537 -9.36 24.65 -6.02
N GLY A 538 -9.09 23.54 -6.71
CA GLY A 538 -7.79 23.27 -7.30
C GLY A 538 -6.74 22.71 -6.31
N GLU A 539 -7.15 22.33 -5.11
CA GLU A 539 -6.28 21.62 -4.17
C GLU A 539 -6.02 20.18 -4.63
N SER A 540 -4.77 19.77 -4.53
CA SER A 540 -4.34 18.38 -4.72
C SER A 540 -4.37 17.66 -3.37
N THR A 541 -5.55 17.26 -2.92
CA THR A 541 -5.74 16.57 -1.64
C THR A 541 -6.44 15.22 -1.84
N VAL A 542 -6.08 14.26 -1.01
CA VAL A 542 -6.72 12.93 -0.94
C VAL A 542 -7.98 12.92 -0.07
N PHE A 543 -8.32 14.05 0.53
CA PHE A 543 -9.53 14.22 1.33
C PHE A 543 -10.18 15.59 1.06
N HIS A 544 -11.49 15.67 1.30
CA HIS A 544 -12.25 16.92 1.31
C HIS A 544 -12.66 17.30 2.73
N VAL A 545 -12.74 18.61 3.00
CA VAL A 545 -13.27 19.15 4.25
C VAL A 545 -14.47 20.01 3.93
N ARG A 546 -15.60 19.66 4.53
CA ARG A 546 -16.88 20.35 4.34
C ARG A 546 -17.45 20.71 5.70
N TYR A 547 -18.05 21.90 5.81
CA TYR A 547 -18.90 22.25 6.93
C TYR A 547 -20.37 22.11 6.53
N PHE A 548 -21.15 21.51 7.38
CA PHE A 548 -22.60 21.39 7.23
C PHE A 548 -23.29 22.09 8.39
N GLU A 549 -24.44 22.65 8.10
CA GLU A 549 -25.33 23.21 9.11
C GLU A 549 -26.74 22.64 8.92
N VAL A 550 -27.34 22.18 10.01
CA VAL A 550 -28.69 21.60 10.08
C VAL A 550 -29.52 22.48 10.97
N GLU A 551 -30.58 23.07 10.41
CA GLU A 551 -31.52 23.90 11.12
C GLU A 551 -32.32 23.11 12.17
N PRO A 552 -32.90 23.75 13.19
CA PRO A 552 -33.79 23.11 14.14
C PRO A 552 -34.90 22.27 13.48
N GLY A 553 -35.06 21.03 13.89
CA GLY A 553 -35.98 20.07 13.29
C GLY A 553 -35.55 19.55 11.90
N GLY A 554 -34.33 19.83 11.48
CA GLY A 554 -33.75 19.36 10.21
C GLY A 554 -32.99 18.05 10.32
N TRP A 555 -32.68 17.47 9.15
CA TRP A 555 -31.88 16.25 9.04
C TRP A 555 -31.18 16.13 7.69
N THR A 556 -30.05 15.38 7.65
CA THR A 556 -29.37 14.98 6.39
C THR A 556 -30.09 13.78 5.76
N THR A 557 -29.74 13.41 4.55
CA THR A 557 -30.22 12.16 3.94
C THR A 557 -29.85 10.95 4.81
N LEU A 558 -30.76 9.99 4.97
CA LEU A 558 -30.46 8.66 5.49
C LEU A 558 -29.79 7.87 4.36
N GLU A 559 -28.49 7.55 4.49
CA GLU A 559 -27.69 6.99 3.40
C GLU A 559 -26.61 6.04 3.90
N HIS A 560 -26.07 5.22 3.01
CA HIS A 560 -24.86 4.45 3.21
C HIS A 560 -23.93 4.58 2.00
N HIS A 561 -22.65 4.35 2.20
CA HIS A 561 -21.63 4.38 1.14
C HIS A 561 -20.41 3.52 1.52
N ARG A 562 -19.53 3.23 0.57
CA ARG A 562 -18.35 2.37 0.79
C ARG A 562 -17.15 3.13 1.34
N HIS A 563 -17.11 4.45 1.20
CA HIS A 563 -16.08 5.28 1.82
C HIS A 563 -16.39 5.53 3.29
N GLU A 564 -15.36 5.84 4.03
CA GLU A 564 -15.43 6.27 5.43
C GLU A 564 -15.41 7.79 5.53
N HIS A 565 -15.95 8.35 6.63
CA HIS A 565 -15.76 9.75 6.96
C HIS A 565 -15.83 10.02 8.45
N ALA A 566 -15.20 11.12 8.87
CA ALA A 566 -15.29 11.64 10.22
C ALA A 566 -16.22 12.85 10.25
N VAL A 567 -17.05 12.91 11.29
CA VAL A 567 -17.93 14.04 11.60
C VAL A 567 -17.48 14.64 12.92
N ILE A 568 -17.15 15.94 12.93
CA ILE A 568 -16.68 16.66 14.11
C ILE A 568 -17.67 17.77 14.41
N GLY A 569 -18.30 17.75 15.57
CA GLY A 569 -19.22 18.79 16.03
C GLY A 569 -18.49 20.13 16.15
N ALA A 570 -19.05 21.20 15.56
CA ALA A 570 -18.43 22.53 15.50
C ALA A 570 -19.32 23.64 16.07
N ARG A 571 -20.66 23.48 16.03
CA ARG A 571 -21.63 24.45 16.51
C ARG A 571 -22.87 23.75 17.07
N GLY A 572 -23.40 24.23 18.18
CA GLY A 572 -24.63 23.68 18.78
C GLY A 572 -24.49 22.20 19.13
N ALA A 573 -25.59 21.50 19.15
CA ALA A 573 -25.64 20.06 19.38
C ALA A 573 -26.71 19.40 18.50
N GLY A 574 -26.48 18.14 18.13
CA GLY A 574 -27.40 17.33 17.36
C GLY A 574 -27.19 15.86 17.66
N GLU A 575 -27.67 15.01 16.78
CA GLU A 575 -27.56 13.58 16.90
C GLU A 575 -27.03 12.97 15.59
N ILE A 576 -26.22 11.91 15.72
CA ILE A 576 -25.85 11.04 14.61
C ILE A 576 -26.45 9.65 14.82
N GLN A 577 -27.17 9.17 13.82
CA GLN A 577 -27.57 7.78 13.71
C GLN A 577 -26.51 6.99 12.99
N LEU A 578 -26.07 5.86 13.57
CA LEU A 578 -25.14 4.89 12.98
C LEU A 578 -25.77 3.50 13.07
N GLY A 579 -26.26 2.97 11.96
CA GLY A 579 -27.08 1.77 11.94
C GLY A 579 -28.32 1.93 12.84
N PRO A 580 -28.58 1.02 13.79
CA PRO A 580 -29.74 1.10 14.69
C PRO A 580 -29.50 1.99 15.93
N HIS A 581 -28.34 2.61 16.09
CA HIS A 581 -27.98 3.38 17.28
C HIS A 581 -27.95 4.88 17.01
N VAL A 582 -28.29 5.68 18.01
CA VAL A 582 -28.25 7.14 17.96
C VAL A 582 -27.32 7.65 19.05
N TYR A 583 -26.45 8.57 18.68
CA TYR A 583 -25.47 9.17 19.58
C TYR A 583 -25.63 10.70 19.56
N PRO A 584 -25.61 11.37 20.70
CA PRO A 584 -25.52 12.83 20.73
C PRO A 584 -24.15 13.28 20.22
N VAL A 585 -24.14 14.42 19.53
CA VAL A 585 -22.91 15.05 19.01
C VAL A 585 -22.96 16.53 19.36
N GLY A 586 -22.05 16.96 20.21
CA GLY A 586 -21.82 18.36 20.58
C GLY A 586 -20.52 18.90 20.00
N VAL A 587 -20.21 20.15 20.35
CA VAL A 587 -18.96 20.82 19.90
C VAL A 587 -17.73 20.08 20.47
N GLY A 588 -16.83 19.66 19.57
CA GLY A 588 -15.61 18.92 19.90
C GLY A 588 -15.76 17.40 19.85
N ASP A 589 -16.97 16.86 19.82
CA ASP A 589 -17.18 15.42 19.64
C ASP A 589 -16.82 15.00 18.22
N CYS A 590 -16.27 13.78 18.09
CA CYS A 590 -15.90 13.19 16.82
C CYS A 590 -16.60 11.84 16.63
N ALA A 591 -17.39 11.71 15.58
CA ALA A 591 -18.02 10.46 15.17
C ALA A 591 -17.34 9.91 13.92
N TYR A 592 -17.08 8.63 13.90
CA TYR A 592 -16.56 7.90 12.75
C TYR A 592 -17.68 7.08 12.11
N THR A 593 -17.90 7.28 10.81
CA THR A 593 -18.84 6.48 10.01
C THR A 593 -18.05 5.46 9.20
N ALA A 594 -18.26 4.19 9.52
CA ALA A 594 -17.59 3.08 8.85
C ALA A 594 -18.19 2.79 7.47
N PRO A 595 -17.40 2.19 6.55
CA PRO A 595 -17.89 1.77 5.23
C PRO A 595 -19.14 0.88 5.33
N GLY A 596 -20.20 1.27 4.63
CA GLY A 596 -21.47 0.52 4.57
C GLY A 596 -22.45 0.77 5.70
N ASP A 597 -22.08 1.51 6.75
CA ASP A 597 -23.01 1.86 7.82
C ASP A 597 -24.05 2.86 7.34
N THR A 598 -25.33 2.52 7.55
CA THR A 598 -26.44 3.44 7.31
C THR A 598 -26.44 4.52 8.38
N HIS A 599 -26.35 5.78 7.96
CA HIS A 599 -26.19 6.90 8.88
C HIS A 599 -27.00 8.14 8.47
N GLN A 600 -27.24 8.99 9.43
CA GLN A 600 -27.95 10.27 9.28
C GLN A 600 -27.59 11.20 10.43
N LEU A 601 -27.49 12.52 10.16
CA LEU A 601 -27.39 13.53 11.21
C LEU A 601 -28.71 14.28 11.33
N ARG A 602 -29.07 14.65 12.55
CA ARG A 602 -30.34 15.36 12.89
C ARG A 602 -30.10 16.43 13.91
N ASN A 603 -30.90 17.47 13.82
CA ASN A 603 -30.94 18.53 14.81
C ASN A 603 -32.30 18.50 15.54
N ASN A 604 -32.32 17.97 16.75
CA ASN A 604 -33.48 17.96 17.62
C ASN A 604 -33.47 19.11 18.65
N GLY A 605 -32.46 20.01 18.55
CA GLY A 605 -32.30 21.19 19.40
C GLY A 605 -33.03 22.43 18.86
N GLU A 606 -32.90 23.54 19.59
CA GLU A 606 -33.51 24.83 19.24
C GLU A 606 -32.56 25.75 18.47
N GLU A 607 -31.23 25.44 18.45
CA GLU A 607 -30.21 26.17 17.74
C GLU A 607 -29.66 25.37 16.56
N PRO A 608 -29.10 26.02 15.51
CA PRO A 608 -28.46 25.32 14.41
C PRO A 608 -27.33 24.37 14.87
N PHE A 609 -27.35 23.14 14.36
CA PHE A 609 -26.30 22.15 14.57
C PHE A 609 -25.31 22.17 13.40
N GLY A 610 -24.08 22.58 13.68
CA GLY A 610 -23.01 22.67 12.71
C GLY A 610 -21.92 21.62 12.94
N PHE A 611 -21.45 20.95 11.88
CA PHE A 611 -20.37 19.97 11.96
C PHE A 611 -19.44 20.00 10.76
N ILE A 612 -18.19 19.63 10.98
CA ILE A 612 -17.18 19.43 9.95
C ILE A 612 -17.19 17.95 9.53
N CYS A 613 -17.28 17.70 8.23
CA CYS A 613 -17.14 16.36 7.66
C CYS A 613 -15.83 16.27 6.87
N VAL A 614 -14.98 15.33 7.25
CA VAL A 614 -13.76 14.99 6.53
C VAL A 614 -13.98 13.67 5.81
N VAL A 615 -13.82 13.64 4.49
CA VAL A 615 -14.16 12.51 3.64
C VAL A 615 -13.12 12.32 2.55
N ALA A 616 -12.90 11.08 2.09
CA ALA A 616 -12.01 10.78 0.97
C ALA A 616 -12.38 11.55 -0.30
N ALA A 617 -11.38 11.97 -1.08
CA ALA A 617 -11.59 12.70 -2.33
C ALA A 617 -12.18 11.82 -3.45
N ASP A 618 -11.79 10.54 -3.49
CA ASP A 618 -12.21 9.53 -4.46
C ASP A 618 -13.44 8.70 -4.01
N ARG A 619 -14.28 9.31 -3.16
CA ARG A 619 -15.45 8.66 -2.57
C ARG A 619 -16.47 8.18 -3.59
N ASP A 620 -17.11 7.06 -3.31
CA ASP A 620 -18.27 6.58 -4.05
C ASP A 620 -19.51 7.46 -3.79
N ARG A 621 -20.52 7.33 -4.66
CA ARG A 621 -21.80 8.03 -4.48
C ARG A 621 -22.56 7.38 -3.33
N PRO A 622 -23.09 8.18 -2.37
CA PRO A 622 -23.96 7.65 -1.34
C PRO A 622 -25.23 7.02 -1.93
N VAL A 623 -25.64 5.90 -1.36
CA VAL A 623 -26.90 5.23 -1.68
C VAL A 623 -27.92 5.62 -0.63
N GLU A 624 -28.98 6.27 -1.09
CA GLU A 624 -30.07 6.68 -0.23
C GLU A 624 -30.87 5.47 0.27
N VAL A 625 -31.20 5.45 1.54
CA VAL A 625 -32.00 4.43 2.19
C VAL A 625 -33.42 4.95 2.41
N ASP A 626 -34.42 4.21 1.97
CA ASP A 626 -35.82 4.54 2.26
C ASP A 626 -36.10 4.35 3.76
N PRO A 627 -36.51 5.43 4.49
CA PRO A 627 -36.72 5.35 5.93
C PRO A 627 -37.81 4.33 6.32
N GLY A 628 -38.84 4.14 5.48
CA GLY A 628 -39.88 3.16 5.70
C GLY A 628 -39.43 1.71 5.53
N ALA A 629 -38.54 1.46 4.57
CA ALA A 629 -37.89 0.16 4.39
C ALA A 629 -36.92 -0.14 5.53
N PHE A 630 -36.17 0.87 5.96
CA PHE A 630 -35.24 0.76 7.09
C PHE A 630 -35.95 0.41 8.38
N LEU A 631 -37.07 1.06 8.69
CA LEU A 631 -37.93 0.75 9.85
C LEU A 631 -38.48 -0.67 9.82
N LYS A 632 -38.71 -1.24 8.62
CA LYS A 632 -39.25 -2.60 8.45
C LYS A 632 -38.19 -3.70 8.50
N SER A 633 -36.90 -3.35 8.40
CA SER A 633 -35.82 -4.36 8.37
C SER A 633 -35.78 -5.14 9.69
N CYS A 634 -35.62 -6.48 9.62
CA CYS A 634 -35.60 -7.34 10.81
C CYS A 634 -34.44 -7.03 11.76
N ALA A 635 -33.32 -6.56 11.24
CA ALA A 635 -32.14 -6.19 12.04
C ALA A 635 -32.38 -4.93 12.90
N VAL A 636 -33.27 -4.05 12.47
CA VAL A 636 -33.52 -2.75 13.08
C VAL A 636 -34.73 -2.79 14.04
N LYS A 637 -35.72 -3.68 13.78
CA LYS A 637 -36.97 -3.75 14.56
C LYS A 637 -36.82 -3.94 16.07
N HIS A 638 -35.78 -4.62 16.51
CA HIS A 638 -35.52 -4.93 17.92
C HIS A 638 -34.47 -4.03 18.58
N ALA A 639 -33.76 -3.21 17.80
CA ALA A 639 -32.63 -2.39 18.27
C ALA A 639 -32.93 -0.89 18.27
N LEU A 640 -34.10 -0.46 17.75
CA LEU A 640 -34.46 0.95 17.65
C LEU A 640 -34.69 1.58 19.02
N GLN A 641 -33.95 2.61 19.36
CA GLN A 641 -34.19 3.49 20.49
C GLN A 641 -35.51 4.28 20.32
N HIS A 642 -36.18 4.58 21.39
CA HIS A 642 -37.57 5.11 21.38
C HIS A 642 -37.75 6.37 20.51
N GLY A 643 -36.84 7.35 20.55
CA GLY A 643 -36.96 8.59 19.78
C GLY A 643 -36.63 8.47 18.28
N MET A 644 -35.95 7.40 17.86
CA MET A 644 -35.54 7.18 16.47
C MET A 644 -36.70 6.70 15.59
N LYS A 645 -37.60 5.88 16.13
CA LYS A 645 -38.75 5.41 15.39
C LYS A 645 -39.66 6.57 14.99
N GLU A 646 -39.94 7.47 15.91
CA GLU A 646 -40.75 8.67 15.69
C GLU A 646 -40.13 9.61 14.64
N ALA A 647 -38.84 9.85 14.72
CA ALA A 647 -38.11 10.66 13.76
C ALA A 647 -38.09 10.08 12.33
N LEU A 648 -37.99 8.77 12.20
CA LEU A 648 -38.05 8.11 10.87
C LEU A 648 -39.46 8.07 10.30
N GLU A 649 -40.50 7.91 11.17
CA GLU A 649 -41.89 8.01 10.78
C GLU A 649 -42.27 9.42 10.30
N GLU A 650 -41.72 10.48 10.93
CA GLU A 650 -41.84 11.84 10.46
C GLU A 650 -41.23 12.05 9.08
N GLN A 651 -40.05 11.48 8.82
CA GLN A 651 -39.41 11.55 7.51
C GLN A 651 -40.24 10.84 6.43
N VAL A 652 -40.85 9.69 6.74
CA VAL A 652 -41.79 9.00 5.81
C VAL A 652 -42.96 9.91 5.47
N LYS A 653 -43.56 10.58 6.47
CA LYS A 653 -44.66 11.52 6.25
C LYS A 653 -44.22 12.73 5.41
N HIS A 654 -43.01 13.28 5.68
CA HIS A 654 -42.46 14.37 4.92
C HIS A 654 -42.24 14.00 3.46
N ARG A 655 -41.63 12.84 3.16
CA ARG A 655 -41.45 12.35 1.78
C ARG A 655 -42.79 12.15 1.06
N ALA A 656 -43.79 11.59 1.74
CA ALA A 656 -45.09 11.41 1.18
C ALA A 656 -45.77 12.75 0.86
N ALA A 657 -45.61 13.77 1.69
CA ALA A 657 -46.13 15.11 1.47
C ALA A 657 -45.50 15.82 0.27
N LEU A 658 -44.27 15.47 -0.07
CA LEU A 658 -43.54 15.95 -1.27
C LEU A 658 -43.79 15.11 -2.52
N GLY A 659 -44.66 14.07 -2.46
CA GLY A 659 -44.98 13.21 -3.60
C GLY A 659 -43.87 12.20 -3.96
N VAL A 660 -42.86 11.99 -3.10
CA VAL A 660 -41.77 11.04 -3.35
C VAL A 660 -42.22 9.65 -2.88
N THR A 661 -42.51 8.75 -3.81
CA THR A 661 -42.87 7.35 -3.53
C THR A 661 -41.62 6.45 -3.48
N ALA A 662 -41.71 5.36 -2.70
CA ALA A 662 -40.60 4.42 -2.45
C ALA A 662 -40.00 3.72 -3.70
N ALA A 663 -40.56 3.93 -4.90
CA ALA A 663 -40.17 3.27 -6.13
C ALA A 663 -39.56 4.20 -7.20
N GLY A 664 -39.27 5.44 -6.88
CA GLY A 664 -38.89 6.38 -7.90
C GLY A 664 -37.86 7.40 -7.46
N ALA A 665 -36.60 7.06 -7.42
CA ALA A 665 -35.53 8.04 -7.57
C ALA A 665 -34.20 7.37 -7.88
N VAL A 666 -34.06 6.83 -9.06
CA VAL A 666 -32.80 6.96 -9.75
C VAL A 666 -32.96 8.20 -10.64
N ALA A 667 -32.96 9.38 -10.07
CA ALA A 667 -32.77 10.61 -10.83
C ALA A 667 -31.27 10.80 -11.03
N GLU A 668 -30.82 10.69 -12.25
CA GLU A 668 -29.52 11.18 -12.69
C GLU A 668 -29.36 12.64 -12.22
N GLY A 669 -28.41 12.90 -11.30
CA GLY A 669 -27.97 14.26 -11.08
C GLY A 669 -27.67 14.75 -9.69
N SER A 670 -27.87 14.01 -8.62
CA SER A 670 -27.71 14.56 -7.26
C SER A 670 -26.65 13.87 -6.41
N ALA A 671 -25.45 13.77 -6.94
CA ALA A 671 -24.30 13.46 -6.09
C ALA A 671 -23.24 14.53 -6.33
N CYS A 672 -22.42 14.79 -5.33
CA CYS A 672 -21.23 15.61 -5.50
C CYS A 672 -20.41 15.09 -6.69
N GLU A 673 -20.65 15.64 -7.88
CA GLU A 673 -19.84 15.35 -9.05
C GLU A 673 -18.45 15.96 -8.86
N TRP A 674 -17.48 15.12 -8.57
CA TRP A 674 -16.08 15.45 -8.82
C TRP A 674 -15.73 14.90 -10.21
N LYS A 675 -15.38 15.78 -11.14
CA LYS A 675 -14.72 15.43 -12.40
C LYS A 675 -13.25 15.80 -12.30
N PRO A 676 -12.31 14.83 -12.51
CA PRO A 676 -10.91 15.20 -12.72
C PRO A 676 -10.84 16.10 -13.94
N GLY A 677 -10.06 17.18 -13.87
CA GLY A 677 -9.88 18.12 -14.98
C GLY A 677 -9.36 17.41 -16.23
N MET A 678 -10.24 17.19 -17.20
CA MET A 678 -9.88 16.91 -18.58
C MET A 678 -10.19 18.15 -19.42
N GLY A 679 -9.15 18.61 -20.06
CA GLY A 679 -9.19 19.70 -21.01
C GLY A 679 -10.21 19.48 -22.12
N LYS A 680 -10.75 20.57 -22.58
CA LYS A 680 -11.75 20.73 -23.62
C LYS A 680 -11.48 19.89 -24.86
N ALA A 681 -12.43 19.03 -25.23
CA ALA A 681 -12.64 18.65 -26.65
C ALA A 681 -14.12 18.31 -26.91
N LYS A 682 -14.71 19.19 -27.71
CA LYS A 682 -15.80 19.07 -28.70
C LYS A 682 -17.04 18.21 -28.41
N LYS A 683 -18.15 18.96 -28.32
CA LYS A 683 -19.51 18.51 -28.65
C LYS A 683 -19.57 17.88 -30.04
N ALA A 684 -20.20 16.73 -30.17
CA ALA A 684 -20.97 16.37 -31.34
C ALA A 684 -22.13 15.43 -30.95
N ALA A 685 -23.28 15.76 -31.48
CA ALA A 685 -24.60 15.19 -31.28
C ALA A 685 -24.74 13.77 -31.80
N ALA A 686 -25.66 13.00 -31.23
CA ALA A 686 -26.79 12.47 -32.00
C ALA A 686 -27.74 11.67 -31.10
N ALA A 687 -28.98 11.84 -31.41
CA ALA A 687 -30.20 11.40 -30.78
C ALA A 687 -30.58 9.94 -31.12
N ALA A 688 -31.49 9.44 -30.26
CA ALA A 688 -32.61 8.57 -30.54
C ALA A 688 -32.37 7.08 -30.90
N ALA A 689 -32.86 6.19 -30.08
CA ALA A 689 -34.10 5.44 -30.31
C ALA A 689 -34.36 4.43 -29.17
N ALA A 690 -35.55 4.52 -28.65
CA ALA A 690 -36.19 3.48 -27.85
C ALA A 690 -36.51 2.27 -28.72
N VAL A 691 -36.57 1.07 -28.17
CA VAL A 691 -37.63 0.10 -28.34
C VAL A 691 -37.45 -1.09 -27.37
N GLU A 692 -38.57 -1.47 -26.85
CA GLU A 692 -39.01 -2.54 -25.96
C GLU A 692 -38.45 -3.96 -26.21
N GLY A 693 -38.55 -4.80 -25.19
CA GLY A 693 -38.86 -6.20 -25.40
C GLY A 693 -37.99 -7.17 -24.60
N GLY A 694 -38.66 -7.83 -23.68
CA GLY A 694 -38.13 -8.83 -22.75
C GLY A 694 -37.70 -10.14 -23.37
N SER A 695 -37.23 -10.93 -22.52
CA SER A 695 -37.38 -12.37 -22.32
C SER A 695 -36.08 -13.11 -22.07
N ALA A 696 -36.14 -13.97 -21.10
CA ALA A 696 -35.17 -14.96 -20.69
C ALA A 696 -34.67 -15.83 -21.86
N CYS A 697 -33.43 -16.20 -21.82
CA CYS A 697 -32.94 -17.35 -22.58
C CYS A 697 -32.01 -18.22 -21.74
N GLU A 698 -32.45 -19.41 -21.53
CA GLU A 698 -31.71 -20.57 -21.04
C GLU A 698 -30.53 -20.92 -21.95
N TRP A 699 -29.46 -21.35 -21.30
CA TRP A 699 -28.28 -21.88 -22.00
C TRP A 699 -28.34 -23.40 -22.09
N THR A 700 -28.23 -23.94 -23.28
CA THR A 700 -27.97 -25.35 -23.56
C THR A 700 -26.80 -25.51 -24.53
N PRO A 701 -25.90 -26.50 -24.35
CA PRO A 701 -24.72 -26.66 -25.21
C PRO A 701 -25.01 -27.59 -26.40
N GLY A 702 -24.49 -27.22 -27.58
CA GLY A 702 -24.65 -27.98 -28.80
C GLY A 702 -23.43 -28.03 -29.70
N LYS A 703 -22.76 -29.17 -29.67
CA LYS A 703 -22.04 -29.93 -30.73
C LYS A 703 -21.35 -29.22 -31.90
N LYS A 704 -20.08 -29.64 -32.06
CA LYS A 704 -19.18 -29.60 -33.24
C LYS A 704 -19.82 -29.78 -34.58
N LYS A 705 -19.29 -29.10 -35.61
CA LYS A 705 -18.84 -29.70 -36.88
C LYS A 705 -18.04 -28.69 -37.73
N HIS A 706 -16.91 -29.23 -38.21
CA HIS A 706 -15.96 -28.85 -39.27
C HIS A 706 -15.13 -27.60 -39.12
#